data_f717251fc5862d2310c586490d75902f
#
_entry.id   f717251fc5862d2310c586490d75902f
#
_cell.length_a   1.000
_cell.length_b   1.000
_cell.length_c   1.000
_cell.angle_alpha   90.00
_cell.angle_beta   90.00
_cell.angle_gamma   90.00
#
_symmetry.space_group_name_H-M   'P 1'
#
loop_
_entity.id
_entity.type
_entity.pdbx_description
1 polymer ?
#
loop_
_entity_poly.entity_id
_entity_poly.type
_entity_poly.pdbx_seq_one_letter_code
_entity_poly.pdbx_strand_id
1 'polypeptide(L)'
;MAKKVTPMMEQYLDIKSRHSDELLFFRLGDFYELFNEDALIASRELNITLTGRPTGNEERTPMCGVPFHAAESYIETLVKKGYKVAICEQLEDPKSVKGIVKRDVIQVITPGTVMTENGNDARSNNFLALFYLVKEAWILVFSDVSTGEVIWDRVPQDNISQIYDSLSMYRPAEIIVPEGTILPQSIVDFIHNQFNNVVLSPFSSFESVEHACKLANNHFQDMGLMEEDVLAALGFMLLYLQDVIKTEIAHINYVHQMDVGNRLILDTSSLRHLEITHNLRDGGVKGTLLDVLDRTLTPMGARLLKQWLESPLTDISTIQRRQAAVAELISRNGERCEIQSYLDCIYDFERIVGRIETGSVSPRDFTSLRESLQVLPQIKNLLKEFSGLSLSSINTRIDHHADIYDLLNRAIAEQPALTLKDGRVIRDGYNEELDELRSLATNSEVWLQKLEDKAREETGLKLKTKYNKVFGYFFEVSKSQIDKVPAYFIRKQTTVNAERYITPDLKEFEIKILSAKEKIVSLEQQLYQDLRDQIKGVIKKVQETARALAELDVLASLATVAYESNYICPNIVMNGQINIRDGRHPVIEKFLKREVFVPNDVVLNHDDEEFMLITGPNMAGKSTYMRQVAILMIMAQIGSFIPAREATISPVDRVFTRVGASDDISTGQSTFMVEMKEVAYILENATSKSLVILDEIGRGTSTFDGLSIAQAVVEHICKHIHAKTLFATHYHELISLEDVYPRLKNYTVAVKEKGKDIAFLRRIIRGGADRSYGIHVAKLAGLPAQVLKRAEVILESLEEQNTDTDDLNNRVITSDSVIKYTKPSIEQDDFGNLFTHSVVDSLLAIDVNTMTPIEALNAIHQLQAEARNGGGK
;
A
#
# COMPACT_ATOMS: atom_id res chain seq x y z
N MET A 1 -45.09 -27.75 -6.22
CA MET A 1 -45.20 -27.38 -4.81
C MET A 1 -44.03 -26.42 -4.52
N ALA A 2 -44.33 -25.22 -4.07
CA ALA A 2 -43.24 -24.25 -3.73
C ALA A 2 -42.38 -24.83 -2.61
N LYS A 3 -41.08 -24.89 -2.81
CA LYS A 3 -40.08 -25.36 -1.84
C LYS A 3 -40.20 -24.48 -0.57
N LYS A 4 -40.51 -25.06 0.58
CA LYS A 4 -40.65 -24.33 1.86
C LYS A 4 -39.22 -24.05 2.37
N VAL A 5 -38.70 -22.87 2.06
CA VAL A 5 -37.45 -22.36 2.62
C VAL A 5 -37.69 -22.00 4.07
N THR A 6 -36.72 -22.20 4.97
CA THR A 6 -36.84 -21.78 6.38
C THR A 6 -36.88 -20.26 6.45
N PRO A 7 -37.64 -19.65 7.39
CA PRO A 7 -37.76 -18.19 7.50
C PRO A 7 -36.38 -17.48 7.67
N MET A 8 -35.43 -18.13 8.33
CA MET A 8 -34.05 -17.62 8.44
C MET A 8 -33.34 -17.55 7.06
N MET A 9 -33.51 -18.58 6.23
CA MET A 9 -32.95 -18.61 4.90
C MET A 9 -33.68 -17.65 3.94
N GLU A 10 -34.97 -17.37 4.15
CA GLU A 10 -35.65 -16.31 3.42
C GLU A 10 -35.05 -14.95 3.71
N GLN A 11 -34.78 -14.64 4.99
CA GLN A 11 -34.06 -13.41 5.38
C GLN A 11 -32.65 -13.32 4.79
N TYR A 12 -31.90 -14.45 4.80
CA TYR A 12 -30.58 -14.53 4.17
C TYR A 12 -30.63 -14.20 2.68
N LEU A 13 -31.56 -14.85 1.94
CA LEU A 13 -31.70 -14.68 0.49
C LEU A 13 -32.15 -13.26 0.12
N ASP A 14 -33.04 -12.64 0.90
CA ASP A 14 -33.44 -11.26 0.72
C ASP A 14 -32.26 -10.29 0.87
N ILE A 15 -31.46 -10.45 1.92
CA ILE A 15 -30.27 -9.62 2.15
C ILE A 15 -29.23 -9.89 1.05
N LYS A 16 -28.97 -11.17 0.70
CA LYS A 16 -28.00 -11.54 -0.35
C LYS A 16 -28.40 -10.99 -1.72
N SER A 17 -29.69 -10.89 -2.03
CA SER A 17 -30.15 -10.30 -3.28
C SER A 17 -29.80 -8.82 -3.45
N ARG A 18 -29.65 -8.10 -2.35
CA ARG A 18 -29.24 -6.69 -2.29
C ARG A 18 -27.70 -6.54 -2.28
N HIS A 19 -26.99 -7.61 -1.96
CA HIS A 19 -25.54 -7.70 -1.83
C HIS A 19 -25.00 -8.88 -2.64
N SER A 20 -25.31 -8.90 -3.95
CA SER A 20 -24.98 -10.02 -4.85
C SER A 20 -23.50 -10.23 -5.02
N ASP A 21 -22.73 -9.15 -5.07
CA ASP A 21 -21.29 -9.14 -5.39
C ASP A 21 -20.39 -9.27 -4.16
N GLU A 22 -20.97 -9.10 -2.95
CA GLU A 22 -20.24 -9.20 -1.69
C GLU A 22 -20.40 -10.58 -1.05
N LEU A 23 -19.36 -11.10 -0.41
CA LEU A 23 -19.45 -12.28 0.44
C LEU A 23 -20.18 -11.92 1.72
N LEU A 24 -21.36 -12.54 1.94
CA LEU A 24 -22.25 -12.20 3.06
C LEU A 24 -21.87 -12.97 4.32
N PHE A 25 -21.28 -12.28 5.30
CA PHE A 25 -21.02 -12.77 6.65
C PHE A 25 -22.25 -12.61 7.51
N PHE A 26 -23.09 -13.64 7.54
CA PHE A 26 -24.40 -13.61 8.17
C PHE A 26 -24.33 -14.07 9.63
N ARG A 27 -24.65 -13.19 10.59
CA ARG A 27 -24.55 -13.47 12.03
C ARG A 27 -25.58 -14.49 12.50
N LEU A 28 -25.10 -15.62 13.04
CA LEU A 28 -25.92 -16.65 13.69
C LEU A 28 -25.28 -17.07 15.01
N GLY A 29 -25.80 -16.52 16.12
CA GLY A 29 -25.25 -16.73 17.46
C GLY A 29 -23.80 -16.23 17.56
N ASP A 30 -22.86 -17.12 17.89
CA ASP A 30 -21.44 -16.78 18.06
C ASP A 30 -20.62 -16.92 16.78
N PHE A 31 -21.27 -17.16 15.61
CA PHE A 31 -20.59 -17.33 14.32
C PHE A 31 -21.12 -16.36 13.28
N TYR A 32 -20.26 -16.02 12.33
CA TYR A 32 -20.68 -15.61 11.00
C TYR A 32 -20.70 -16.83 10.10
N GLU A 33 -21.87 -17.14 9.55
CA GLU A 33 -22.07 -18.25 8.62
C GLU A 33 -22.24 -17.71 7.19
N LEU A 34 -21.59 -18.37 6.24
CA LEU A 34 -21.72 -18.13 4.81
C LEU A 34 -22.44 -19.33 4.17
N PHE A 35 -23.25 -19.08 3.14
CA PHE A 35 -24.04 -20.11 2.48
C PHE A 35 -23.83 -20.10 0.96
N ASN A 36 -24.20 -21.21 0.30
CA ASN A 36 -24.18 -21.38 -1.15
C ASN A 36 -22.79 -21.10 -1.73
N GLU A 37 -22.71 -20.24 -2.76
CA GLU A 37 -21.48 -19.88 -3.46
C GLU A 37 -20.47 -19.16 -2.56
N ASP A 38 -20.96 -18.26 -1.69
CA ASP A 38 -20.12 -17.57 -0.71
C ASP A 38 -19.36 -18.56 0.19
N ALA A 39 -20.03 -19.65 0.60
CA ALA A 39 -19.39 -20.69 1.40
C ALA A 39 -18.31 -21.46 0.64
N LEU A 40 -18.52 -21.72 -0.65
CA LEU A 40 -17.54 -22.40 -1.50
C LEU A 40 -16.29 -21.53 -1.68
N ILE A 41 -16.50 -20.25 -1.99
CA ILE A 41 -15.40 -19.28 -2.13
C ILE A 41 -14.64 -19.13 -0.81
N ALA A 42 -15.33 -18.81 0.28
CA ALA A 42 -14.70 -18.57 1.57
C ALA A 42 -13.96 -19.82 2.09
N SER A 43 -14.54 -21.02 1.94
CA SER A 43 -13.88 -22.28 2.33
C SER A 43 -12.56 -22.48 1.58
N ARG A 44 -12.53 -22.23 0.28
CA ARG A 44 -11.34 -22.36 -0.55
C ARG A 44 -10.29 -21.29 -0.20
N GLU A 45 -10.70 -20.03 -0.13
CA GLU A 45 -9.75 -18.92 0.04
C GLU A 45 -9.17 -18.81 1.46
N LEU A 46 -9.96 -19.23 2.47
CA LEU A 46 -9.56 -19.19 3.89
C LEU A 46 -9.05 -20.54 4.40
N ASN A 47 -9.12 -21.59 3.58
CA ASN A 47 -8.76 -22.96 3.96
C ASN A 47 -9.53 -23.44 5.22
N ILE A 48 -10.83 -23.12 5.31
CA ILE A 48 -11.72 -23.56 6.38
C ILE A 48 -12.65 -24.66 5.93
N THR A 49 -13.18 -25.44 6.89
CA THR A 49 -13.99 -26.62 6.61
C THR A 49 -15.33 -26.22 5.97
N LEU A 50 -15.62 -26.77 4.79
CA LEU A 50 -16.94 -26.71 4.18
C LEU A 50 -17.85 -27.78 4.78
N THR A 51 -19.02 -27.36 5.23
CA THR A 51 -20.06 -28.24 5.79
C THR A 51 -21.39 -28.08 5.03
N GLY A 52 -22.43 -28.72 5.47
CA GLY A 52 -23.77 -28.54 4.89
C GLY A 52 -24.85 -28.43 5.94
N ARG A 53 -25.76 -27.48 5.77
CA ARG A 53 -26.91 -27.26 6.67
C ARG A 53 -28.21 -27.70 5.99
N PRO A 54 -29.10 -28.42 6.68
CA PRO A 54 -30.46 -28.72 6.17
C PRO A 54 -31.30 -27.43 6.19
N THR A 55 -31.73 -26.94 5.03
CA THR A 55 -32.47 -25.69 4.87
C THR A 55 -33.94 -25.91 4.43
N GLY A 56 -34.45 -27.15 4.58
CA GLY A 56 -35.78 -27.53 4.18
C GLY A 56 -35.89 -28.26 2.82
N ASN A 57 -34.75 -28.47 2.15
CA ASN A 57 -34.61 -29.30 0.95
C ASN A 57 -33.94 -30.66 1.31
N GLU A 58 -34.09 -31.67 0.44
CA GLU A 58 -33.42 -32.98 0.57
C GLU A 58 -31.90 -32.84 0.45
N GLU A 59 -31.37 -31.86 -0.28
CA GLU A 59 -29.97 -31.54 -0.39
C GLU A 59 -29.53 -30.54 0.68
N ARG A 60 -28.38 -30.78 1.32
CA ARG A 60 -27.77 -29.86 2.28
C ARG A 60 -27.18 -28.66 1.56
N THR A 61 -27.57 -27.45 1.96
CA THR A 61 -26.99 -26.22 1.47
C THR A 61 -25.53 -26.11 1.93
N PRO A 62 -24.56 -25.90 1.02
CA PRO A 62 -23.17 -25.63 1.41
C PRO A 62 -23.07 -24.49 2.40
N MET A 63 -22.26 -24.69 3.45
CA MET A 63 -22.09 -23.74 4.53
C MET A 63 -20.67 -23.81 5.07
N CYS A 64 -20.06 -22.66 5.39
CA CYS A 64 -18.89 -22.56 6.25
C CYS A 64 -19.13 -21.43 7.27
N GLY A 65 -18.30 -21.35 8.31
CA GLY A 65 -18.48 -20.34 9.32
C GLY A 65 -17.21 -20.05 10.10
N VAL A 66 -17.10 -18.84 10.61
CA VAL A 66 -16.00 -18.36 11.44
C VAL A 66 -16.55 -17.79 12.75
N PRO A 67 -15.86 -17.95 13.89
CA PRO A 67 -16.26 -17.30 15.14
C PRO A 67 -16.23 -15.79 14.97
N PHE A 68 -17.29 -15.10 15.45
CA PHE A 68 -17.41 -13.65 15.24
C PHE A 68 -16.26 -12.85 15.83
N HIS A 69 -15.71 -13.30 16.97
CA HIS A 69 -14.59 -12.65 17.64
C HIS A 69 -13.23 -12.81 16.90
N ALA A 70 -13.15 -13.72 15.94
CA ALA A 70 -11.98 -13.95 15.11
C ALA A 70 -12.21 -13.57 13.63
N ALA A 71 -13.39 -13.02 13.31
CA ALA A 71 -13.79 -12.77 11.92
C ALA A 71 -12.87 -11.76 11.20
N GLU A 72 -12.35 -10.78 11.91
CA GLU A 72 -11.52 -9.69 11.35
C GLU A 72 -10.35 -10.21 10.52
N SER A 73 -9.56 -11.14 11.04
CA SER A 73 -8.41 -11.71 10.32
C SER A 73 -8.81 -12.51 9.07
N TYR A 74 -9.97 -13.15 9.09
CA TYR A 74 -10.51 -13.85 7.93
C TYR A 74 -11.03 -12.88 6.87
N ILE A 75 -11.71 -11.81 7.30
CA ILE A 75 -12.19 -10.74 6.43
C ILE A 75 -11.01 -10.05 5.75
N GLU A 76 -9.96 -9.66 6.50
CA GLU A 76 -8.74 -9.09 5.94
C GLU A 76 -8.12 -9.99 4.86
N THR A 77 -8.09 -11.30 5.10
CA THR A 77 -7.53 -12.26 4.13
C THR A 77 -8.32 -12.28 2.82
N LEU A 78 -9.66 -12.23 2.89
CA LEU A 78 -10.53 -12.19 1.71
C LEU A 78 -10.40 -10.86 0.97
N VAL A 79 -10.41 -9.76 1.70
CA VAL A 79 -10.32 -8.41 1.13
C VAL A 79 -8.97 -8.18 0.44
N LYS A 80 -7.86 -8.66 1.02
CA LYS A 80 -6.52 -8.65 0.37
C LYS A 80 -6.48 -9.44 -0.94
N LYS A 81 -7.37 -10.43 -1.10
CA LYS A 81 -7.53 -11.19 -2.35
C LYS A 81 -8.53 -10.55 -3.34
N GLY A 82 -9.04 -9.36 -3.02
CA GLY A 82 -9.94 -8.58 -3.88
C GLY A 82 -11.43 -8.86 -3.69
N TYR A 83 -11.83 -9.65 -2.68
CA TYR A 83 -13.25 -9.87 -2.39
C TYR A 83 -13.82 -8.72 -1.55
N LYS A 84 -15.10 -8.39 -1.79
CA LYS A 84 -15.90 -7.51 -0.92
C LYS A 84 -16.65 -8.34 0.09
N VAL A 85 -16.75 -7.86 1.33
CA VAL A 85 -17.41 -8.59 2.43
C VAL A 85 -18.50 -7.73 3.06
N ALA A 86 -19.74 -8.21 3.05
CA ALA A 86 -20.87 -7.58 3.71
C ALA A 86 -21.05 -8.19 5.11
N ILE A 87 -21.00 -7.35 6.15
CA ILE A 87 -21.17 -7.73 7.55
C ILE A 87 -22.63 -7.58 7.93
N CYS A 88 -23.33 -8.70 8.15
CA CYS A 88 -24.72 -8.73 8.53
C CYS A 88 -24.87 -9.08 10.02
N GLU A 89 -25.34 -8.12 10.82
CA GLU A 89 -25.51 -8.24 12.26
C GLU A 89 -26.98 -8.34 12.69
N GLN A 90 -27.18 -8.84 13.92
CA GLN A 90 -28.47 -8.87 14.57
C GLN A 90 -28.81 -7.48 15.15
N LEU A 91 -29.89 -6.87 14.68
CA LEU A 91 -30.33 -5.54 15.13
C LEU A 91 -31.18 -5.56 16.41
N GLU A 92 -31.57 -6.75 16.86
CA GLU A 92 -32.44 -6.95 18.03
C GLU A 92 -31.81 -7.98 18.98
N ASP A 93 -32.05 -7.82 20.29
CA ASP A 93 -31.61 -8.81 21.28
C ASP A 93 -32.40 -10.11 21.11
N PRO A 94 -31.76 -11.26 20.86
CA PRO A 94 -32.44 -12.55 20.74
C PRO A 94 -33.31 -12.93 21.95
N LYS A 95 -33.00 -12.39 23.12
CA LYS A 95 -33.78 -12.64 24.35
C LYS A 95 -35.09 -11.84 24.45
N SER A 96 -35.21 -10.74 23.71
CA SER A 96 -36.35 -9.82 23.76
C SER A 96 -37.44 -10.11 22.71
N VAL A 97 -37.11 -10.87 21.65
CA VAL A 97 -37.99 -11.06 20.49
C VAL A 97 -38.58 -12.46 20.45
N LYS A 98 -39.91 -12.55 20.31
CA LYS A 98 -40.63 -13.82 20.02
C LYS A 98 -40.63 -14.01 18.49
N GLY A 99 -39.63 -14.73 17.96
CA GLY A 99 -39.59 -15.03 16.53
C GLY A 99 -38.16 -14.97 15.97
N ILE A 100 -38.06 -14.59 14.69
CA ILE A 100 -36.75 -14.42 14.03
C ILE A 100 -36.22 -13.03 14.32
N VAL A 101 -35.01 -12.96 14.84
CA VAL A 101 -34.26 -11.71 15.06
C VAL A 101 -34.03 -11.01 13.73
N LYS A 102 -34.38 -9.73 13.66
CA LYS A 102 -34.10 -8.90 12.48
C LYS A 102 -32.58 -8.74 12.29
N ARG A 103 -32.13 -8.91 11.06
CA ARG A 103 -30.73 -8.71 10.66
C ARG A 103 -30.66 -7.77 9.47
N ASP A 104 -29.60 -6.99 9.40
CA ASP A 104 -29.29 -6.22 8.21
C ASP A 104 -27.79 -6.02 8.09
N VAL A 105 -27.32 -5.57 6.90
CA VAL A 105 -25.93 -5.26 6.66
C VAL A 105 -25.61 -3.92 7.33
N ILE A 106 -24.66 -3.96 8.27
CA ILE A 106 -24.20 -2.78 9.00
C ILE A 106 -22.96 -2.13 8.38
N GLN A 107 -22.23 -2.86 7.54
CA GLN A 107 -21.04 -2.39 6.87
C GLN A 107 -20.69 -3.32 5.72
N VAL A 108 -20.14 -2.75 4.64
CA VAL A 108 -19.45 -3.49 3.58
C VAL A 108 -17.96 -3.15 3.65
N ILE A 109 -17.10 -4.17 3.72
CA ILE A 109 -15.65 -4.00 3.74
C ILE A 109 -15.12 -4.33 2.36
N THR A 110 -14.47 -3.34 1.72
CA THR A 110 -13.90 -3.46 0.38
C THR A 110 -12.38 -3.29 0.42
N PRO A 111 -11.64 -3.65 -0.63
CA PRO A 111 -10.18 -3.44 -0.67
C PRO A 111 -9.75 -2.00 -0.39
N GLY A 112 -10.50 -1.01 -0.84
CA GLY A 112 -10.21 0.41 -0.62
C GLY A 112 -10.66 0.96 0.74
N THR A 113 -11.54 0.25 1.49
CA THR A 113 -12.10 0.75 2.75
C THR A 113 -11.65 -0.03 3.98
N VAL A 114 -10.81 -1.05 3.83
CA VAL A 114 -10.30 -1.84 4.96
C VAL A 114 -9.36 -1.02 5.84
N MET A 115 -9.61 -1.05 7.15
CA MET A 115 -8.77 -0.40 8.17
C MET A 115 -8.02 -1.49 8.94
N THR A 116 -6.76 -1.77 8.56
CA THR A 116 -5.95 -2.83 9.19
C THR A 116 -5.14 -2.32 10.38
N GLU A 117 -5.03 -3.14 11.44
CA GLU A 117 -4.20 -2.85 12.62
C GLU A 117 -2.82 -3.53 12.57
N ASN A 118 -2.61 -4.47 11.65
CA ASN A 118 -1.53 -5.45 11.76
C ASN A 118 -0.22 -5.09 11.02
N GLY A 119 0.86 -4.94 11.76
CA GLY A 119 2.24 -5.09 11.29
C GLY A 119 2.68 -4.11 10.18
N ASN A 120 3.19 -4.65 9.07
CA ASN A 120 3.70 -3.84 7.94
C ASN A 120 2.61 -2.99 7.27
N ASP A 121 1.34 -3.40 7.33
CA ASP A 121 0.21 -2.66 6.76
C ASP A 121 -0.07 -1.36 7.52
N ALA A 122 0.29 -1.27 8.81
CA ALA A 122 0.19 -0.04 9.58
C ALA A 122 1.11 1.08 9.05
N ARG A 123 2.21 0.73 8.40
CA ARG A 123 3.20 1.64 7.82
C ARG A 123 2.93 2.01 6.36
N SER A 124 1.77 1.65 5.81
CA SER A 124 1.38 1.92 4.42
C SER A 124 -0.01 2.52 4.36
N ASN A 125 -0.23 3.43 3.41
CA ASN A 125 -1.55 3.94 3.06
C ASN A 125 -2.34 2.89 2.28
N ASN A 126 -3.68 2.98 2.34
CA ASN A 126 -4.59 2.16 1.56
C ASN A 126 -5.56 3.06 0.80
N PHE A 127 -5.22 3.37 -0.46
CA PHE A 127 -6.02 4.31 -1.24
C PHE A 127 -7.18 3.65 -1.97
N LEU A 128 -8.33 4.31 -1.90
CA LEU A 128 -9.50 4.16 -2.75
C LEU A 128 -9.46 5.27 -3.80
N ALA A 129 -9.68 4.96 -5.08
CA ALA A 129 -9.75 5.98 -6.13
C ALA A 129 -11.15 6.10 -6.72
N LEU A 130 -11.56 7.30 -7.13
CA LEU A 130 -12.73 7.56 -7.97
C LEU A 130 -12.27 8.19 -9.29
N PHE A 131 -12.74 7.63 -10.41
CA PHE A 131 -12.54 8.17 -11.75
C PHE A 131 -13.85 8.75 -12.27
N TYR A 132 -13.95 10.06 -12.27
CA TYR A 132 -15.14 10.79 -12.72
C TYR A 132 -14.86 11.57 -14.01
N LEU A 133 -15.55 11.20 -15.09
CA LEU A 133 -15.39 11.88 -16.38
C LEU A 133 -16.37 13.03 -16.52
N VAL A 134 -15.86 14.23 -16.76
CA VAL A 134 -16.64 15.45 -16.98
C VAL A 134 -16.18 16.13 -18.26
N LYS A 135 -17.07 16.23 -19.26
CA LYS A 135 -16.77 16.86 -20.56
C LYS A 135 -15.48 16.28 -21.19
N GLU A 136 -14.38 17.05 -21.12
CA GLU A 136 -13.09 16.71 -21.73
C GLU A 136 -11.99 16.44 -20.69
N ALA A 137 -12.36 16.19 -19.44
CA ALA A 137 -11.41 15.96 -18.35
C ALA A 137 -11.85 14.84 -17.42
N TRP A 138 -10.88 14.10 -16.88
CA TRP A 138 -11.05 13.22 -15.74
C TRP A 138 -10.81 13.98 -14.44
N ILE A 139 -11.70 13.83 -13.48
CA ILE A 139 -11.43 14.18 -12.09
C ILE A 139 -11.09 12.90 -11.37
N LEU A 140 -9.84 12.81 -10.93
CA LEU A 140 -9.34 11.69 -10.13
C LEU A 140 -9.39 12.08 -8.67
N VAL A 141 -9.98 11.24 -7.83
CA VAL A 141 -10.00 11.44 -6.38
C VAL A 141 -9.43 10.21 -5.71
N PHE A 142 -8.42 10.38 -4.87
CA PHE A 142 -7.81 9.32 -4.05
C PHE A 142 -8.11 9.60 -2.59
N SER A 143 -8.59 8.60 -1.86
CA SER A 143 -8.88 8.73 -0.43
C SER A 143 -8.31 7.56 0.35
N ASP A 144 -7.60 7.84 1.45
CA ASP A 144 -7.27 6.85 2.47
C ASP A 144 -8.27 6.98 3.62
N VAL A 145 -9.21 6.03 3.67
CA VAL A 145 -10.30 6.03 4.66
C VAL A 145 -9.76 5.93 6.08
N SER A 146 -8.61 5.28 6.29
CA SER A 146 -8.04 5.07 7.62
C SER A 146 -7.41 6.33 8.22
N THR A 147 -6.89 7.22 7.38
CA THR A 147 -6.22 8.47 7.79
C THR A 147 -7.09 9.71 7.59
N GLY A 148 -8.10 9.61 6.71
CA GLY A 148 -8.97 10.71 6.34
C GLY A 148 -8.39 11.69 5.33
N GLU A 149 -7.31 11.29 4.63
CA GLU A 149 -6.70 12.07 3.55
C GLU A 149 -7.50 11.90 2.26
N VAL A 150 -7.69 13.01 1.53
CA VAL A 150 -8.32 13.04 0.20
C VAL A 150 -7.48 13.90 -0.72
N ILE A 151 -7.12 13.34 -1.87
CA ILE A 151 -6.30 14.00 -2.87
C ILE A 151 -7.08 14.00 -4.18
N TRP A 152 -7.12 15.13 -4.88
CA TRP A 152 -7.79 15.19 -6.16
C TRP A 152 -6.89 15.80 -7.23
N ASP A 153 -7.12 15.38 -8.48
CA ASP A 153 -6.46 15.93 -9.65
C ASP A 153 -7.45 16.09 -10.81
N ARG A 154 -7.18 17.06 -11.69
CA ARG A 154 -7.94 17.27 -12.92
C ARG A 154 -7.05 17.01 -14.12
N VAL A 155 -7.32 15.94 -14.83
CA VAL A 155 -6.51 15.46 -15.94
C VAL A 155 -7.28 15.59 -17.25
N PRO A 156 -6.75 16.30 -18.29
CA PRO A 156 -7.35 16.30 -19.62
C PRO A 156 -7.54 14.88 -20.15
N GLN A 157 -8.65 14.64 -20.86
CA GLN A 157 -9.03 13.28 -21.30
C GLN A 157 -7.99 12.65 -22.23
N ASP A 158 -7.27 13.46 -23.01
CA ASP A 158 -6.21 13.04 -23.91
C ASP A 158 -4.85 12.82 -23.21
N ASN A 159 -4.68 13.32 -21.97
CA ASN A 159 -3.44 13.15 -21.20
C ASN A 159 -3.43 11.85 -20.37
N ILE A 160 -3.48 10.70 -21.04
CA ILE A 160 -3.48 9.39 -20.39
C ILE A 160 -2.21 9.16 -19.56
N SER A 161 -1.08 9.76 -19.98
CA SER A 161 0.20 9.67 -19.26
C SER A 161 0.08 10.16 -17.82
N GLN A 162 -0.60 11.29 -17.57
CA GLN A 162 -0.80 11.82 -16.21
C GLN A 162 -1.68 10.90 -15.37
N ILE A 163 -2.65 10.18 -15.99
CA ILE A 163 -3.45 9.17 -15.28
C ILE A 163 -2.55 8.01 -14.81
N TYR A 164 -1.62 7.55 -15.69
CA TYR A 164 -0.65 6.51 -15.32
C TYR A 164 0.28 6.95 -14.19
N ASP A 165 0.75 8.20 -14.23
CA ASP A 165 1.57 8.78 -13.17
C ASP A 165 0.82 8.81 -11.83
N SER A 166 -0.44 9.26 -11.82
CA SER A 166 -1.29 9.30 -10.63
C SER A 166 -1.55 7.91 -10.05
N LEU A 167 -1.88 6.93 -10.91
CA LEU A 167 -2.05 5.55 -10.50
C LEU A 167 -0.76 4.93 -9.94
N SER A 168 0.39 5.22 -10.55
CA SER A 168 1.69 4.74 -10.09
C SER A 168 2.09 5.31 -8.74
N MET A 169 1.72 6.57 -8.47
CA MET A 169 2.00 7.27 -7.22
C MET A 169 1.17 6.75 -6.06
N TYR A 170 -0.16 6.61 -6.23
CA TYR A 170 -1.08 6.28 -5.13
C TYR A 170 -1.42 4.81 -5.03
N ARG A 171 -1.25 4.02 -6.09
CA ARG A 171 -1.49 2.56 -6.14
C ARG A 171 -2.78 2.15 -5.42
N PRO A 172 -3.95 2.60 -5.88
CA PRO A 172 -5.20 2.33 -5.19
C PRO A 172 -5.49 0.83 -5.14
N ALA A 173 -6.03 0.36 -4.03
CA ALA A 173 -6.49 -1.02 -3.88
C ALA A 173 -7.85 -1.24 -4.58
N GLU A 174 -8.61 -0.16 -4.76
CA GLU A 174 -9.93 -0.16 -5.40
C GLU A 174 -10.13 1.12 -6.20
N ILE A 175 -10.75 0.98 -7.37
CA ILE A 175 -11.11 2.12 -8.24
C ILE A 175 -12.61 2.11 -8.47
N ILE A 176 -13.27 3.17 -8.05
CA ILE A 176 -14.70 3.40 -8.27
C ILE A 176 -14.88 4.06 -9.63
N VAL A 177 -15.82 3.55 -10.39
CA VAL A 177 -16.21 4.11 -11.69
C VAL A 177 -17.73 4.26 -11.72
N PRO A 178 -18.28 5.44 -12.09
CA PRO A 178 -19.71 5.60 -12.27
C PRO A 178 -20.26 4.56 -13.24
N GLU A 179 -21.40 3.94 -12.93
CA GLU A 179 -22.04 2.98 -13.81
C GLU A 179 -22.36 3.62 -15.17
N GLY A 180 -22.01 2.93 -16.27
CA GLY A 180 -22.12 3.47 -17.62
C GLY A 180 -20.91 4.27 -18.11
N THR A 181 -19.92 4.57 -17.25
CA THR A 181 -18.65 5.16 -17.67
C THR A 181 -17.73 4.08 -18.23
N ILE A 182 -17.29 4.23 -19.47
CA ILE A 182 -16.35 3.31 -20.11
C ILE A 182 -14.95 3.88 -19.95
N LEU A 183 -14.11 3.16 -19.21
CA LEU A 183 -12.68 3.48 -19.13
C LEU A 183 -12.01 3.14 -20.48
N PRO A 184 -11.09 3.99 -20.97
CA PRO A 184 -10.26 3.63 -22.12
C PRO A 184 -9.54 2.30 -21.89
N GLN A 185 -9.51 1.43 -22.92
CA GLN A 185 -8.89 0.10 -22.80
C GLN A 185 -7.43 0.19 -22.37
N SER A 186 -6.70 1.22 -22.78
CA SER A 186 -5.31 1.47 -22.38
C SER A 186 -5.14 1.65 -20.87
N ILE A 187 -6.11 2.31 -20.20
CA ILE A 187 -6.10 2.48 -18.73
C ILE A 187 -6.38 1.14 -18.05
N VAL A 188 -7.35 0.38 -18.55
CA VAL A 188 -7.69 -0.94 -18.02
C VAL A 188 -6.49 -1.89 -18.14
N ASP A 189 -5.85 -1.92 -19.31
CA ASP A 189 -4.66 -2.73 -19.56
C ASP A 189 -3.48 -2.31 -18.66
N PHE A 190 -3.30 -1.01 -18.44
CA PHE A 190 -2.28 -0.51 -17.54
C PHE A 190 -2.53 -0.98 -16.08
N ILE A 191 -3.77 -0.86 -15.61
CA ILE A 191 -4.14 -1.31 -14.25
C ILE A 191 -3.85 -2.81 -14.10
N HIS A 192 -4.31 -3.64 -15.04
CA HIS A 192 -4.12 -5.09 -14.96
C HIS A 192 -2.65 -5.53 -15.08
N ASN A 193 -1.85 -4.81 -15.87
CA ASN A 193 -0.44 -5.17 -16.08
C ASN A 193 0.48 -4.68 -14.97
N GLN A 194 0.15 -3.56 -14.31
CA GLN A 194 1.04 -2.93 -13.32
C GLN A 194 0.65 -3.23 -11.87
N PHE A 195 -0.62 -3.51 -11.61
CA PHE A 195 -1.12 -3.70 -10.25
C PHE A 195 -1.78 -5.07 -10.08
N ASN A 196 -1.28 -5.85 -9.15
CA ASN A 196 -1.90 -7.10 -8.76
C ASN A 196 -3.09 -6.80 -7.83
N ASN A 197 -4.28 -7.33 -8.16
CA ASN A 197 -5.48 -7.31 -7.30
C ASN A 197 -6.18 -5.95 -7.10
N VAL A 198 -6.03 -4.98 -8.00
CA VAL A 198 -6.89 -3.78 -7.97
C VAL A 198 -8.31 -4.14 -8.40
N VAL A 199 -9.29 -3.76 -7.59
CA VAL A 199 -10.70 -4.02 -7.87
C VAL A 199 -11.32 -2.81 -8.56
N LEU A 200 -11.94 -3.03 -9.73
CA LEU A 200 -12.78 -2.04 -10.39
C LEU A 200 -14.21 -2.19 -9.87
N SER A 201 -14.73 -1.16 -9.22
CA SER A 201 -16.06 -1.16 -8.56
C SER A 201 -17.00 -0.23 -9.32
N PRO A 202 -17.93 -0.75 -10.13
CA PRO A 202 -19.01 0.09 -10.65
C PRO A 202 -19.90 0.56 -9.50
N PHE A 203 -20.31 1.83 -9.55
CA PHE A 203 -21.17 2.43 -8.55
C PHE A 203 -22.40 3.07 -9.19
N SER A 204 -23.58 2.58 -8.85
CA SER A 204 -24.86 2.96 -9.49
C SER A 204 -25.64 4.04 -8.75
N SER A 205 -25.37 4.26 -7.46
CA SER A 205 -26.09 5.26 -6.65
C SER A 205 -25.60 6.70 -6.89
N PHE A 206 -25.41 7.06 -8.17
CA PHE A 206 -25.20 8.45 -8.52
C PHE A 206 -26.55 9.18 -8.45
N GLU A 207 -26.83 9.79 -7.30
CA GLU A 207 -27.84 10.80 -7.18
C GLU A 207 -27.49 12.00 -8.08
N SER A 208 -28.31 13.03 -8.10
CA SER A 208 -28.02 14.19 -8.95
C SER A 208 -26.66 14.83 -8.61
N VAL A 209 -25.95 15.37 -9.60
CA VAL A 209 -24.73 16.16 -9.43
C VAL A 209 -24.92 17.26 -8.38
N GLU A 210 -26.11 17.88 -8.37
CA GLU A 210 -26.47 18.91 -7.38
C GLU A 210 -26.45 18.37 -5.93
N HIS A 211 -26.93 17.13 -5.72
CA HIS A 211 -26.90 16.50 -4.40
C HIS A 211 -25.46 16.21 -3.96
N ALA A 212 -24.65 15.65 -4.86
CA ALA A 212 -23.23 15.40 -4.61
C ALA A 212 -22.47 16.67 -4.25
N CYS A 213 -22.66 17.75 -5.01
CA CYS A 213 -22.05 19.05 -4.71
C CYS A 213 -22.48 19.63 -3.36
N LYS A 214 -23.77 19.54 -3.02
CA LYS A 214 -24.26 19.96 -1.70
C LYS A 214 -23.65 19.14 -0.57
N LEU A 215 -23.55 17.82 -0.75
CA LEU A 215 -22.93 16.93 0.23
C LEU A 215 -21.45 17.30 0.45
N ALA A 216 -20.68 17.48 -0.63
CA ALA A 216 -19.27 17.87 -0.55
C ALA A 216 -19.09 19.22 0.13
N ASN A 217 -19.88 20.25 -0.24
CA ASN A 217 -19.82 21.57 0.37
C ASN A 217 -20.14 21.53 1.87
N ASN A 218 -21.12 20.73 2.28
CA ASN A 218 -21.48 20.60 3.69
C ASN A 218 -20.42 19.85 4.49
N HIS A 219 -19.77 18.88 3.87
CA HIS A 219 -18.77 18.04 4.53
C HIS A 219 -17.41 18.76 4.64
N PHE A 220 -16.98 19.45 3.61
CA PHE A 220 -15.68 20.15 3.49
C PHE A 220 -15.82 21.67 3.64
N GLN A 221 -16.47 22.16 4.69
CA GLN A 221 -16.86 23.58 4.90
C GLN A 221 -15.71 24.60 4.85
N ASP A 222 -14.46 24.18 5.08
CA ASP A 222 -13.30 25.07 5.18
C ASP A 222 -12.51 25.23 3.85
N MET A 223 -13.02 24.65 2.77
CA MET A 223 -12.29 24.57 1.51
C MET A 223 -12.76 25.61 0.51
N GLY A 224 -12.35 26.80 0.54
CA GLY A 224 -12.51 27.86 -0.49
C GLY A 224 -13.44 27.55 -1.70
N LEU A 225 -13.54 28.44 -2.68
CA LEU A 225 -14.33 28.20 -3.90
C LEU A 225 -13.68 27.09 -4.74
N MET A 226 -14.27 25.90 -4.75
CA MET A 226 -13.91 24.81 -5.68
C MET A 226 -14.80 24.83 -6.92
N GLU A 227 -14.27 24.31 -8.02
CA GLU A 227 -15.04 24.11 -9.24
C GLU A 227 -16.14 23.04 -9.01
N GLU A 228 -17.30 23.24 -9.65
CA GLU A 228 -18.48 22.36 -9.49
C GLU A 228 -18.15 20.89 -9.84
N ASP A 229 -17.32 20.66 -10.85
CA ASP A 229 -16.89 19.34 -11.30
C ASP A 229 -16.11 18.58 -10.21
N VAL A 230 -15.22 19.30 -9.50
CA VAL A 230 -14.42 18.74 -8.40
C VAL A 230 -15.32 18.46 -7.20
N LEU A 231 -16.23 19.38 -6.86
CA LEU A 231 -17.22 19.19 -5.80
C LEU A 231 -18.10 17.97 -6.07
N ALA A 232 -18.53 17.78 -7.32
CA ALA A 232 -19.31 16.61 -7.71
C ALA A 232 -18.53 15.30 -7.49
N ALA A 233 -17.28 15.25 -7.94
CA ALA A 233 -16.43 14.08 -7.76
C ALA A 233 -16.19 13.76 -6.26
N LEU A 234 -15.87 14.76 -5.45
CA LEU A 234 -15.74 14.63 -4.00
C LEU A 234 -17.05 14.14 -3.36
N GLY A 235 -18.20 14.69 -3.80
CA GLY A 235 -19.51 14.28 -3.34
C GLY A 235 -19.83 12.82 -3.69
N PHE A 236 -19.52 12.38 -4.88
CA PHE A 236 -19.69 10.99 -5.30
C PHE A 236 -18.79 10.02 -4.50
N MET A 237 -17.56 10.41 -4.19
CA MET A 237 -16.70 9.66 -3.30
C MET A 237 -17.34 9.51 -1.90
N LEU A 238 -17.87 10.60 -1.35
CA LEU A 238 -18.56 10.58 -0.05
C LEU A 238 -19.82 9.70 -0.07
N LEU A 239 -20.63 9.76 -1.14
CA LEU A 239 -21.81 8.91 -1.30
C LEU A 239 -21.44 7.42 -1.30
N TYR A 240 -20.41 7.05 -2.04
CA TYR A 240 -19.89 5.67 -2.02
C TYR A 240 -19.46 5.25 -0.62
N LEU A 241 -18.64 6.10 0.05
CA LEU A 241 -18.16 5.81 1.40
C LEU A 241 -19.30 5.68 2.42
N GLN A 242 -20.33 6.51 2.33
CA GLN A 242 -21.52 6.40 3.18
C GLN A 242 -22.30 5.11 2.94
N ASP A 243 -22.43 4.68 1.69
CA ASP A 243 -23.11 3.43 1.35
C ASP A 243 -22.35 2.20 1.85
N VAL A 244 -21.03 2.23 1.78
CA VAL A 244 -20.17 1.10 2.17
C VAL A 244 -19.95 1.06 3.69
N ILE A 245 -19.58 2.18 4.31
CA ILE A 245 -19.25 2.27 5.74
C ILE A 245 -20.51 2.31 6.61
N LYS A 246 -21.60 2.90 6.11
CA LYS A 246 -22.93 3.05 6.77
C LYS A 246 -22.88 3.79 8.11
N THR A 247 -21.81 4.52 8.39
CA THR A 247 -21.62 5.38 9.57
C THR A 247 -21.11 6.74 9.18
N GLU A 248 -20.97 7.66 10.14
CA GLU A 248 -20.38 8.97 9.91
C GLU A 248 -18.91 8.86 9.49
N ILE A 249 -18.46 9.78 8.61
CA ILE A 249 -17.14 9.82 8.02
C ILE A 249 -16.49 11.21 8.15
N ALA A 250 -16.82 11.96 9.23
CA ALA A 250 -16.35 13.33 9.44
C ALA A 250 -14.81 13.45 9.60
N HIS A 251 -14.12 12.34 9.87
CA HIS A 251 -12.66 12.29 9.89
C HIS A 251 -12.03 12.43 8.50
N ILE A 252 -12.77 12.17 7.42
CA ILE A 252 -12.34 12.39 6.03
C ILE A 252 -12.50 13.87 5.72
N ASN A 253 -11.52 14.69 6.11
CA ASN A 253 -11.63 16.14 6.07
C ASN A 253 -10.38 16.86 5.54
N TYR A 254 -9.31 16.13 5.26
CA TYR A 254 -8.07 16.71 4.74
C TYR A 254 -8.03 16.53 3.23
N VAL A 255 -8.53 17.56 2.52
CA VAL A 255 -8.59 17.55 1.06
C VAL A 255 -7.54 18.52 0.50
N HIS A 256 -6.79 18.07 -0.49
CA HIS A 256 -5.85 18.93 -1.22
C HIS A 256 -5.75 18.50 -2.68
N GLN A 257 -5.36 19.43 -3.52
CA GLN A 257 -5.08 19.15 -4.92
C GLN A 257 -3.72 18.48 -5.05
N MET A 258 -3.62 17.52 -5.97
CA MET A 258 -2.34 16.93 -6.35
C MET A 258 -1.45 18.00 -6.98
N ASP A 259 -0.30 18.23 -6.42
CA ASP A 259 0.68 19.18 -6.92
C ASP A 259 1.66 18.49 -7.88
N VAL A 260 1.17 18.15 -9.07
CA VAL A 260 1.98 17.45 -10.10
C VAL A 260 3.16 18.31 -10.54
N GLY A 261 3.00 19.64 -10.58
CA GLY A 261 4.04 20.59 -11.03
C GLY A 261 5.25 20.70 -10.11
N ASN A 262 5.08 20.43 -8.82
CA ASN A 262 6.12 20.54 -7.79
C ASN A 262 6.61 19.20 -7.25
N ARG A 263 6.33 18.10 -7.98
CA ARG A 263 6.74 16.73 -7.61
C ARG A 263 7.61 16.10 -8.69
N LEU A 264 8.62 15.36 -8.25
CA LEU A 264 9.37 14.43 -9.08
C LEU A 264 8.49 13.21 -9.37
N ILE A 265 8.26 12.92 -10.65
CA ILE A 265 7.48 11.77 -11.07
C ILE A 265 8.41 10.56 -11.22
N LEU A 266 8.06 9.48 -10.52
CA LEU A 266 8.70 8.17 -10.59
C LEU A 266 7.68 7.19 -11.15
N ASP A 267 7.90 6.68 -12.35
CA ASP A 267 7.05 5.64 -12.90
C ASP A 267 7.22 4.31 -12.15
N THR A 268 6.29 3.39 -12.34
CA THR A 268 6.29 2.09 -11.66
C THR A 268 7.57 1.29 -11.95
N SER A 269 8.09 1.36 -13.18
CA SER A 269 9.32 0.69 -13.59
C SER A 269 10.52 1.28 -12.85
N SER A 270 10.61 2.60 -12.75
CA SER A 270 11.70 3.28 -12.02
C SER A 270 11.68 2.99 -10.52
N LEU A 271 10.50 3.03 -9.88
CA LEU A 271 10.36 2.65 -8.46
C LEU A 271 10.83 1.22 -8.20
N ARG A 272 10.50 0.30 -9.12
CA ARG A 272 10.88 -1.12 -9.05
C ARG A 272 12.37 -1.32 -9.33
N HIS A 273 12.91 -0.74 -10.41
CA HIS A 273 14.32 -0.91 -10.81
C HIS A 273 15.29 -0.30 -9.80
N LEU A 274 14.91 0.79 -9.16
CA LEU A 274 15.71 1.47 -8.12
C LEU A 274 15.52 0.86 -6.74
N GLU A 275 14.57 -0.08 -6.57
CA GLU A 275 14.25 -0.71 -5.29
C GLU A 275 14.02 0.34 -4.19
N ILE A 276 13.16 1.33 -4.45
CA ILE A 276 12.94 2.45 -3.54
C ILE A 276 12.21 1.99 -2.27
N THR A 277 11.07 1.32 -2.42
CA THR A 277 10.21 0.87 -1.30
C THR A 277 10.07 -0.65 -1.20
N HIS A 278 10.28 -1.38 -2.31
CA HIS A 278 10.19 -2.83 -2.38
C HIS A 278 11.37 -3.40 -3.16
N ASN A 279 11.96 -4.50 -2.68
CA ASN A 279 13.05 -5.18 -3.36
C ASN A 279 12.52 -6.12 -4.48
N LEU A 280 13.36 -6.41 -5.45
CA LEU A 280 13.02 -7.27 -6.60
C LEU A 280 12.99 -8.76 -6.25
N ARG A 281 13.56 -9.18 -5.11
CA ARG A 281 13.77 -10.58 -4.77
C ARG A 281 12.51 -11.23 -4.19
N ASP A 282 11.88 -10.57 -3.23
CA ASP A 282 10.74 -11.11 -2.46
C ASP A 282 9.62 -10.08 -2.25
N GLY A 283 9.75 -8.87 -2.86
CA GLY A 283 8.80 -7.77 -2.68
C GLY A 283 8.83 -7.13 -1.29
N GLY A 284 9.80 -7.51 -0.43
CA GLY A 284 9.93 -6.96 0.91
C GLY A 284 10.64 -5.62 0.94
N VAL A 285 10.66 -4.98 2.12
CA VAL A 285 11.32 -3.68 2.34
C VAL A 285 12.83 -3.81 2.54
N LYS A 286 13.31 -4.95 3.03
CA LYS A 286 14.72 -5.13 3.36
C LYS A 286 15.62 -5.03 2.13
N GLY A 287 16.62 -4.17 2.20
CA GLY A 287 17.55 -3.92 1.09
C GLY A 287 17.11 -2.83 0.12
N THR A 288 16.07 -2.08 0.47
CA THR A 288 15.58 -0.92 -0.31
C THR A 288 16.15 0.40 0.23
N LEU A 289 15.88 1.51 -0.49
CA LEU A 289 16.20 2.84 0.02
C LEU A 289 15.38 3.17 1.28
N LEU A 290 14.11 2.76 1.32
CA LEU A 290 13.26 2.90 2.50
C LEU A 290 13.89 2.22 3.73
N ASP A 291 14.38 0.97 3.60
CA ASP A 291 15.07 0.27 4.70
C ASP A 291 16.30 1.06 5.23
N VAL A 292 17.00 1.78 4.37
CA VAL A 292 18.15 2.62 4.79
C VAL A 292 17.68 3.82 5.60
N LEU A 293 16.64 4.51 5.13
CA LEU A 293 16.23 5.82 5.66
C LEU A 293 15.22 5.72 6.81
N ASP A 294 14.50 4.61 6.92
CA ASP A 294 13.45 4.45 7.92
C ASP A 294 14.04 4.16 9.32
N ARG A 295 14.03 5.21 10.13
CA ARG A 295 14.25 5.21 11.58
C ARG A 295 13.07 5.86 12.28
N THR A 296 11.90 5.88 11.59
CA THR A 296 10.68 6.43 12.17
C THR A 296 10.18 5.53 13.30
N LEU A 297 9.63 6.15 14.32
CA LEU A 297 9.13 5.51 15.53
C LEU A 297 7.61 5.43 15.56
N THR A 298 6.94 6.28 14.77
CA THR A 298 5.49 6.29 14.65
C THR A 298 5.02 5.68 13.31
N PRO A 299 3.89 4.98 13.28
CA PRO A 299 3.30 4.50 12.01
C PRO A 299 2.99 5.64 11.03
N MET A 300 2.55 6.79 11.54
CA MET A 300 2.26 8.00 10.76
C MET A 300 3.53 8.54 10.08
N GLY A 301 4.64 8.61 10.80
CA GLY A 301 5.94 9.00 10.25
C GLY A 301 6.43 8.02 9.17
N ALA A 302 6.25 6.72 9.38
CA ALA A 302 6.62 5.70 8.40
C ALA A 302 5.82 5.83 7.09
N ARG A 303 4.50 6.08 7.17
CA ARG A 303 3.66 6.36 5.99
C ARG A 303 4.14 7.61 5.26
N LEU A 304 4.38 8.68 5.99
CA LEU A 304 4.83 9.95 5.41
C LEU A 304 6.22 9.83 4.75
N LEU A 305 7.17 9.10 5.35
CA LEU A 305 8.50 8.86 4.76
C LEU A 305 8.37 8.08 3.44
N LYS A 306 7.54 7.05 3.42
CA LYS A 306 7.26 6.28 2.21
C LYS A 306 6.66 7.17 1.12
N GLN A 307 5.67 7.99 1.45
CA GLN A 307 5.07 8.96 0.53
C GLN A 307 6.10 9.97 0.00
N TRP A 308 7.02 10.47 0.84
CA TRP A 308 8.07 11.37 0.38
C TRP A 308 9.03 10.71 -0.59
N LEU A 309 9.34 9.42 -0.41
CA LEU A 309 10.20 8.65 -1.30
C LEU A 309 9.52 8.32 -2.64
N GLU A 310 8.22 8.06 -2.63
CA GLU A 310 7.43 7.76 -3.84
C GLU A 310 7.05 9.04 -4.62
N SER A 311 7.07 10.21 -3.95
CA SER A 311 6.70 11.50 -4.53
C SER A 311 7.65 12.61 -4.01
N PRO A 312 8.94 12.63 -4.42
CA PRO A 312 9.90 13.66 -4.02
C PRO A 312 9.52 15.04 -4.56
N LEU A 313 10.11 16.09 -4.01
CA LEU A 313 9.82 17.47 -4.35
C LEU A 313 10.67 17.98 -5.51
N THR A 314 10.12 18.94 -6.30
CA THR A 314 10.90 19.78 -7.22
C THR A 314 11.00 21.22 -6.74
N ASP A 315 10.15 21.64 -5.77
CA ASP A 315 10.22 22.98 -5.18
C ASP A 315 11.42 23.14 -4.25
N ILE A 316 12.36 23.98 -4.68
CA ILE A 316 13.61 24.23 -3.96
C ILE A 316 13.38 24.78 -2.57
N SER A 317 12.41 25.67 -2.41
CA SER A 317 12.15 26.32 -1.13
C SER A 317 11.73 25.32 -0.07
N THR A 318 10.89 24.36 -0.44
CA THR A 318 10.43 23.29 0.47
C THR A 318 11.54 22.27 0.74
N ILE A 319 12.34 21.90 -0.28
CA ILE A 319 13.51 21.04 -0.09
C ILE A 319 14.49 21.65 0.91
N GLN A 320 14.86 22.92 0.71
CA GLN A 320 15.80 23.63 1.59
C GLN A 320 15.27 23.79 3.02
N ARG A 321 13.94 24.00 3.17
CA ARG A 321 13.32 24.03 4.51
C ARG A 321 13.43 22.70 5.23
N ARG A 322 13.25 21.58 4.54
CA ARG A 322 13.44 20.24 5.12
C ARG A 322 14.91 20.01 5.48
N GLN A 323 15.83 20.35 4.57
CA GLN A 323 17.28 20.24 4.81
C GLN A 323 17.72 21.07 6.04
N ALA A 324 17.21 22.29 6.18
CA ALA A 324 17.52 23.14 7.34
C ALA A 324 17.04 22.51 8.64
N ALA A 325 15.85 21.92 8.67
CA ALA A 325 15.34 21.20 9.85
C ALA A 325 16.20 19.97 10.19
N VAL A 326 16.58 19.18 9.17
CA VAL A 326 17.48 18.02 9.34
C VAL A 326 18.84 18.49 9.90
N ALA A 327 19.42 19.58 9.36
CA ALA A 327 20.68 20.15 9.84
C ALA A 327 20.61 20.57 11.31
N GLU A 328 19.52 21.23 11.71
CA GLU A 328 19.30 21.68 13.07
C GLU A 328 19.15 20.49 14.04
N LEU A 329 18.40 19.44 13.64
CA LEU A 329 18.26 18.20 14.43
C LEU A 329 19.58 17.42 14.55
N ILE A 330 20.48 17.48 13.55
CA ILE A 330 21.81 16.89 13.63
C ILE A 330 22.67 17.68 14.64
N SER A 331 22.62 19.02 14.58
CA SER A 331 23.45 19.88 15.48
C SER A 331 23.04 19.74 16.94
N ARG A 332 21.77 19.43 17.21
CA ARG A 332 21.19 19.22 18.54
C ARG A 332 20.87 17.75 18.79
N ASN A 333 21.89 16.91 18.72
CA ASN A 333 21.74 15.46 18.81
C ASN A 333 21.10 14.98 20.12
N GLY A 334 21.38 15.64 21.25
CA GLY A 334 20.80 15.29 22.57
C GLY A 334 19.28 15.45 22.55
N GLU A 335 18.82 16.62 22.16
CA GLU A 335 17.40 16.96 22.09
C GLU A 335 16.68 16.10 21.05
N ARG A 336 17.32 15.81 19.90
CA ARG A 336 16.77 14.89 18.91
C ARG A 336 16.53 13.50 19.50
N CYS A 337 17.51 12.92 20.19
CA CYS A 337 17.37 11.60 20.82
C CYS A 337 16.27 11.59 21.89
N GLU A 338 16.12 12.69 22.64
CA GLU A 338 15.05 12.82 23.62
C GLU A 338 13.68 12.93 22.96
N ILE A 339 13.54 13.73 21.88
CA ILE A 339 12.32 13.77 21.06
C ILE A 339 11.97 12.38 20.55
N GLN A 340 12.94 11.63 20.02
CA GLN A 340 12.73 10.27 19.53
C GLN A 340 12.24 9.33 20.65
N SER A 341 12.75 9.45 21.87
CA SER A 341 12.27 8.63 22.98
C SER A 341 10.79 8.88 23.33
N TYR A 342 10.31 10.11 23.14
CA TYR A 342 8.88 10.42 23.31
C TYR A 342 8.05 9.98 22.10
N LEU A 343 8.58 10.09 20.87
CA LEU A 343 7.89 9.60 19.67
C LEU A 343 7.64 8.09 19.70
N ASP A 344 8.54 7.32 20.30
CA ASP A 344 8.37 5.87 20.51
C ASP A 344 7.16 5.51 21.42
N CYS A 345 6.70 6.47 22.21
CA CYS A 345 5.50 6.34 23.04
C CYS A 345 4.20 6.73 22.33
N ILE A 346 4.28 7.18 21.06
CA ILE A 346 3.12 7.68 20.30
C ILE A 346 2.55 6.59 19.40
N TYR A 347 1.27 6.28 19.62
CA TYR A 347 0.49 5.38 18.79
C TYR A 347 -0.10 6.09 17.56
N ASP A 348 -0.77 5.36 16.69
CA ASP A 348 -1.32 5.85 15.43
C ASP A 348 -2.59 6.72 15.64
N PHE A 349 -2.40 8.00 15.84
CA PHE A 349 -3.51 8.96 16.02
C PHE A 349 -4.48 8.99 14.85
N GLU A 350 -3.97 8.95 13.61
CA GLU A 350 -4.81 9.04 12.42
C GLU A 350 -5.81 7.89 12.37
N ARG A 351 -5.33 6.67 12.57
CA ARG A 351 -6.18 5.48 12.55
C ARG A 351 -7.08 5.35 13.78
N ILE A 352 -6.59 5.75 14.96
CA ILE A 352 -7.42 5.79 16.18
C ILE A 352 -8.61 6.73 15.96
N VAL A 353 -8.38 7.91 15.39
CA VAL A 353 -9.43 8.88 15.09
C VAL A 353 -10.43 8.34 14.08
N GLY A 354 -9.98 7.66 13.02
CA GLY A 354 -10.86 6.99 12.06
C GLY A 354 -11.76 5.94 12.71
N ARG A 355 -11.21 5.13 13.64
CA ARG A 355 -12.00 4.15 14.41
C ARG A 355 -12.97 4.78 15.40
N ILE A 356 -12.60 5.91 16.01
CA ILE A 356 -13.52 6.68 16.87
C ILE A 356 -14.75 7.14 16.07
N GLU A 357 -14.51 7.66 14.86
CA GLU A 357 -15.61 8.14 14.01
C GLU A 357 -16.50 7.00 13.54
N THR A 358 -15.93 5.94 12.99
CA THR A 358 -16.68 4.80 12.45
C THR A 358 -17.31 3.91 13.53
N GLY A 359 -16.97 4.13 14.82
CA GLY A 359 -17.51 3.36 15.94
C GLY A 359 -16.85 2.01 16.18
N SER A 360 -15.75 1.71 15.49
CA SER A 360 -14.94 0.49 15.64
C SER A 360 -13.83 0.60 16.69
N VAL A 361 -13.76 1.74 17.39
CA VAL A 361 -12.77 2.01 18.44
C VAL A 361 -12.83 1.01 19.59
N SER A 362 -11.70 0.46 20.00
CA SER A 362 -11.57 -0.46 21.12
C SER A 362 -11.19 0.27 22.43
N PRO A 363 -11.41 -0.32 23.61
CA PRO A 363 -10.95 0.26 24.88
C PRO A 363 -9.42 0.50 24.91
N ARG A 364 -8.65 -0.32 24.23
CA ARG A 364 -7.19 -0.15 24.09
C ARG A 364 -6.83 1.08 23.28
N ASP A 365 -7.59 1.41 22.23
CA ASP A 365 -7.35 2.62 21.45
C ASP A 365 -7.41 3.88 22.28
N PHE A 366 -8.39 3.97 23.19
CA PHE A 366 -8.45 5.10 24.12
C PHE A 366 -7.28 5.14 25.10
N THR A 367 -6.80 3.98 25.56
CA THR A 367 -5.58 3.92 26.40
C THR A 367 -4.37 4.38 25.58
N SER A 368 -4.20 3.88 24.35
CA SER A 368 -3.12 4.29 23.46
C SER A 368 -3.15 5.78 23.14
N LEU A 369 -4.34 6.34 22.92
CA LEU A 369 -4.51 7.78 22.71
C LEU A 369 -4.12 8.56 23.98
N ARG A 370 -4.57 8.15 25.17
CA ARG A 370 -4.22 8.79 26.45
C ARG A 370 -2.71 8.78 26.70
N GLU A 371 -2.04 7.64 26.51
CA GLU A 371 -0.61 7.49 26.69
C GLU A 371 0.18 8.39 25.74
N SER A 372 -0.27 8.45 24.49
CA SER A 372 0.33 9.32 23.49
C SER A 372 0.16 10.82 23.80
N LEU A 373 -1.03 11.23 24.26
CA LEU A 373 -1.28 12.63 24.62
C LEU A 373 -0.44 13.08 25.83
N GLN A 374 -0.09 12.14 26.71
CA GLN A 374 0.70 12.42 27.92
C GLN A 374 2.09 12.98 27.61
N VAL A 375 2.69 12.60 26.49
CA VAL A 375 4.07 12.99 26.11
C VAL A 375 4.15 14.25 25.24
N LEU A 376 3.01 14.76 24.73
CA LEU A 376 3.01 15.94 23.84
C LEU A 376 3.58 17.22 24.49
N PRO A 377 3.31 17.53 25.78
CA PRO A 377 3.91 18.69 26.43
C PRO A 377 5.43 18.66 26.44
N GLN A 378 6.05 17.49 26.62
CA GLN A 378 7.49 17.30 26.64
C GLN A 378 8.07 17.55 25.24
N ILE A 379 7.47 16.98 24.18
CA ILE A 379 7.89 17.24 22.79
C ILE A 379 7.81 18.74 22.48
N LYS A 380 6.67 19.40 22.81
CA LYS A 380 6.54 20.84 22.60
C LYS A 380 7.58 21.69 23.32
N ASN A 381 7.92 21.31 24.53
CA ASN A 381 8.93 22.05 25.30
C ASN A 381 10.33 21.89 24.68
N LEU A 382 10.69 20.69 24.23
CA LEU A 382 11.94 20.46 23.51
C LEU A 382 11.98 21.23 22.18
N LEU A 383 10.87 21.26 21.43
CA LEU A 383 10.79 21.99 20.16
C LEU A 383 10.97 23.51 20.32
N LYS A 384 10.77 24.10 21.51
CA LYS A 384 11.06 25.53 21.76
C LYS A 384 12.56 25.87 21.71
N GLU A 385 13.41 24.87 21.91
CA GLU A 385 14.87 25.05 21.84
C GLU A 385 15.37 25.18 20.39
N PHE A 386 14.53 24.85 19.40
CA PHE A 386 14.83 24.95 17.97
C PHE A 386 14.32 26.27 17.41
N SER A 387 15.15 26.93 16.59
CA SER A 387 14.85 28.24 16.03
C SER A 387 14.44 28.22 14.56
N GLY A 388 14.64 27.08 13.86
CA GLY A 388 14.34 26.90 12.45
C GLY A 388 12.84 27.01 12.14
N LEU A 389 12.51 27.63 11.00
CA LEU A 389 11.12 27.89 10.60
C LEU A 389 10.26 26.62 10.54
N SER A 390 10.82 25.51 10.04
CA SER A 390 10.09 24.24 9.93
C SER A 390 9.75 23.65 11.29
N LEU A 391 10.71 23.54 12.19
CA LEU A 391 10.51 22.98 13.54
C LEU A 391 9.62 23.89 14.39
N SER A 392 9.73 25.20 14.24
CA SER A 392 8.84 26.17 14.89
C SER A 392 7.40 26.06 14.36
N SER A 393 7.20 25.87 13.06
CA SER A 393 5.89 25.61 12.46
C SER A 393 5.28 24.30 12.97
N ILE A 394 6.07 23.22 13.06
CA ILE A 394 5.64 21.95 13.62
C ILE A 394 5.20 22.15 15.08
N ASN A 395 6.00 22.87 15.89
CA ASN A 395 5.68 23.17 17.28
C ASN A 395 4.34 23.92 17.45
N THR A 396 4.02 24.81 16.50
CA THR A 396 2.76 25.57 16.54
C THR A 396 1.55 24.67 16.22
N ARG A 397 1.69 23.72 15.31
CA ARG A 397 0.62 22.79 14.89
C ARG A 397 0.35 21.66 15.90
N ILE A 398 1.30 21.32 16.76
CA ILE A 398 1.07 20.36 17.85
C ILE A 398 0.24 21.02 18.94
N ASP A 399 -0.93 20.48 19.25
CA ASP A 399 -1.74 20.87 20.42
C ASP A 399 -1.50 19.87 21.55
N HIS A 400 -1.63 20.32 22.80
CA HIS A 400 -1.50 19.46 23.98
C HIS A 400 -2.70 18.54 24.19
N HIS A 401 -3.88 18.92 23.71
CA HIS A 401 -5.15 18.21 23.92
C HIS A 401 -5.39 17.84 25.39
N ALA A 402 -5.09 18.78 26.30
CA ALA A 402 -5.17 18.54 27.74
C ALA A 402 -6.57 18.14 28.21
N ASP A 403 -7.61 18.70 27.58
CA ASP A 403 -9.02 18.38 27.81
C ASP A 403 -9.34 16.91 27.49
N ILE A 404 -8.84 16.41 26.35
CA ILE A 404 -9.01 14.99 25.95
C ILE A 404 -8.22 14.07 26.88
N TYR A 405 -6.97 14.45 27.18
CA TYR A 405 -6.15 13.68 28.12
C TYR A 405 -6.82 13.53 29.48
N ASP A 406 -7.30 14.64 30.06
CA ASP A 406 -7.98 14.64 31.36
C ASP A 406 -9.28 13.86 31.32
N LEU A 407 -10.04 13.96 30.23
CA LEU A 407 -11.26 13.19 30.03
C LEU A 407 -10.96 11.68 30.00
N LEU A 408 -10.03 11.25 29.18
CA LEU A 408 -9.64 9.85 29.05
C LEU A 408 -9.03 9.30 30.35
N ASN A 409 -8.22 10.11 31.04
CA ASN A 409 -7.60 9.73 32.31
C ASN A 409 -8.62 9.53 33.43
N ARG A 410 -9.71 10.28 33.44
CA ARG A 410 -10.81 10.12 34.39
C ARG A 410 -11.75 8.97 34.01
N ALA A 411 -12.03 8.80 32.72
CA ALA A 411 -13.07 7.90 32.23
C ALA A 411 -12.58 6.46 32.02
N ILE A 412 -11.39 6.23 31.50
CA ILE A 412 -10.90 4.90 31.12
C ILE A 412 -10.03 4.30 32.24
N ALA A 413 -10.25 3.04 32.54
CA ALA A 413 -9.43 2.28 33.49
C ALA A 413 -7.96 2.23 33.02
N GLU A 414 -7.01 2.01 33.94
CA GLU A 414 -5.58 1.89 33.60
C GLU A 414 -5.32 0.68 32.69
N GLN A 415 -5.96 -0.43 33.01
CA GLN A 415 -5.94 -1.66 32.23
C GLN A 415 -7.38 -2.06 31.90
N PRO A 416 -8.00 -1.49 30.88
CA PRO A 416 -9.37 -1.82 30.52
C PRO A 416 -9.45 -3.25 29.99
N ALA A 417 -10.64 -3.85 30.14
CA ALA A 417 -10.94 -5.12 29.50
C ALA A 417 -10.85 -5.01 27.97
N LEU A 418 -10.63 -6.13 27.29
CA LEU A 418 -10.48 -6.16 25.83
C LEU A 418 -11.76 -5.77 25.11
N THR A 419 -12.90 -6.14 25.69
CA THR A 419 -14.21 -5.84 25.11
C THR A 419 -15.14 -5.22 26.15
N LEU A 420 -16.10 -4.41 25.71
CA LEU A 420 -17.13 -3.82 26.57
C LEU A 420 -18.00 -4.87 27.27
N LYS A 421 -18.14 -6.07 26.69
CA LYS A 421 -18.93 -7.17 27.27
C LYS A 421 -18.28 -7.78 28.53
N ASP A 422 -16.95 -7.67 28.64
CA ASP A 422 -16.19 -8.19 29.78
C ASP A 422 -16.32 -7.27 31.00
N GLY A 423 -16.81 -6.04 30.82
CA GLY A 423 -16.91 -5.01 31.86
C GLY A 423 -15.56 -4.43 32.28
N ARG A 424 -15.55 -3.51 33.24
CA ARG A 424 -14.34 -2.84 33.77
C ARG A 424 -13.55 -2.03 32.75
N VAL A 425 -14.25 -1.42 31.80
CA VAL A 425 -13.66 -0.48 30.83
C VAL A 425 -13.63 0.93 31.43
N ILE A 426 -14.69 1.35 32.08
CA ILE A 426 -14.80 2.65 32.74
C ILE A 426 -14.09 2.60 34.11
N ARG A 427 -13.36 3.66 34.45
CA ARG A 427 -12.63 3.79 35.72
C ARG A 427 -13.59 3.94 36.90
N ASP A 428 -13.23 3.36 38.04
CA ASP A 428 -13.94 3.58 39.30
C ASP A 428 -13.85 5.06 39.72
N GLY A 429 -14.97 5.63 40.19
CA GLY A 429 -15.07 7.06 40.53
C GLY A 429 -15.46 7.97 39.36
N TYR A 430 -15.65 7.45 38.14
CA TYR A 430 -16.10 8.24 37.00
C TYR A 430 -17.63 8.47 36.99
N ASN A 431 -18.41 7.48 37.40
CA ASN A 431 -19.87 7.57 37.45
C ASN A 431 -20.40 6.90 38.76
N GLU A 432 -21.12 7.67 39.58
CA GLU A 432 -21.61 7.21 40.89
C GLU A 432 -22.56 6.00 40.77
N GLU A 433 -23.48 6.01 39.80
CA GLU A 433 -24.41 4.89 39.59
C GLU A 433 -23.70 3.59 39.22
N LEU A 434 -22.65 3.70 38.39
CA LEU A 434 -21.82 2.54 38.02
C LEU A 434 -21.06 1.98 39.23
N ASP A 435 -20.53 2.85 40.09
CA ASP A 435 -19.79 2.46 41.29
C ASP A 435 -20.72 1.78 42.31
N GLU A 436 -21.94 2.30 42.49
CA GLU A 436 -22.98 1.66 43.31
C GLU A 436 -23.32 0.26 42.80
N LEU A 437 -23.56 0.11 41.47
CA LEU A 437 -23.89 -1.19 40.86
C LEU A 437 -22.71 -2.18 40.98
N ARG A 438 -21.49 -1.74 40.83
CA ARG A 438 -20.27 -2.56 41.02
C ARG A 438 -20.10 -2.98 42.49
N SER A 439 -20.35 -2.07 43.42
CA SER A 439 -20.33 -2.35 44.87
C SER A 439 -21.36 -3.43 45.25
N LEU A 440 -22.59 -3.33 44.73
CA LEU A 440 -23.61 -4.34 44.89
C LEU A 440 -23.21 -5.70 44.33
N ALA A 441 -22.60 -5.72 43.14
CA ALA A 441 -22.13 -6.96 42.49
C ALA A 441 -20.95 -7.60 43.23
N THR A 442 -19.98 -6.81 43.73
CA THR A 442 -18.79 -7.27 44.44
C THR A 442 -19.07 -7.76 45.85
N ASN A 443 -19.96 -7.07 46.56
CA ASN A 443 -20.35 -7.46 47.90
C ASN A 443 -21.32 -8.66 47.91
N SER A 444 -21.58 -9.23 46.76
CA SER A 444 -22.48 -10.41 46.62
C SER A 444 -22.01 -11.62 47.46
N GLU A 445 -20.72 -11.85 47.59
CA GLU A 445 -20.20 -12.95 48.44
C GLU A 445 -20.45 -12.71 49.91
N VAL A 446 -20.33 -11.49 50.40
CA VAL A 446 -20.62 -11.12 51.82
C VAL A 446 -22.11 -11.26 52.11
N TRP A 447 -22.94 -10.87 51.17
CA TRP A 447 -24.40 -11.05 51.29
C TRP A 447 -24.82 -12.53 51.25
N LEU A 448 -24.21 -13.32 50.33
CA LEU A 448 -24.43 -14.76 50.29
C LEU A 448 -24.02 -15.45 51.60
N GLN A 449 -22.87 -15.04 52.15
CA GLN A 449 -22.44 -15.53 53.47
C GLN A 449 -23.43 -15.17 54.56
N LYS A 450 -23.95 -13.95 54.61
CA LYS A 450 -25.00 -13.53 55.57
C LYS A 450 -26.29 -14.32 55.37
N LEU A 451 -26.71 -14.56 54.14
CA LEU A 451 -27.89 -15.38 53.87
C LEU A 451 -27.67 -16.86 54.26
N GLU A 452 -26.48 -17.38 54.03
CA GLU A 452 -26.06 -18.72 54.45
C GLU A 452 -26.05 -18.83 55.99
N ASP A 453 -25.49 -17.86 56.70
CA ASP A 453 -25.40 -17.83 58.15
C ASP A 453 -26.79 -17.66 58.76
N LYS A 454 -27.61 -16.75 58.24
CA LYS A 454 -29.05 -16.62 58.65
C LYS A 454 -29.82 -17.93 58.46
N ALA A 455 -29.70 -18.57 57.32
CA ALA A 455 -30.34 -19.83 57.03
C ALA A 455 -29.82 -20.98 57.93
N ARG A 456 -28.53 -20.96 58.31
CA ARG A 456 -27.96 -21.90 59.29
C ARG A 456 -28.51 -21.66 60.70
N GLU A 457 -28.60 -20.39 61.19
CA GLU A 457 -29.13 -20.05 62.48
C GLU A 457 -30.60 -20.41 62.58
N GLU A 458 -31.42 -20.09 61.61
CA GLU A 458 -32.84 -20.38 61.60
C GLU A 458 -33.21 -21.88 61.54
N THR A 459 -32.39 -22.65 60.81
CA THR A 459 -32.70 -24.08 60.53
C THR A 459 -31.85 -25.08 61.22
N GLY A 460 -30.70 -24.68 61.82
CA GLY A 460 -29.73 -25.59 62.40
C GLY A 460 -29.06 -26.58 61.39
N LEU A 461 -29.19 -26.29 60.05
CA LEU A 461 -28.69 -27.12 58.99
C LEU A 461 -27.24 -26.76 58.66
N LYS A 462 -26.40 -27.75 58.35
CA LYS A 462 -25.08 -27.53 57.73
C LYS A 462 -25.28 -27.42 56.23
N LEU A 463 -25.57 -26.23 55.76
CA LEU A 463 -25.73 -25.94 54.35
C LEU A 463 -24.57 -25.09 53.82
N LYS A 464 -24.33 -25.19 52.51
CA LYS A 464 -23.35 -24.39 51.76
C LYS A 464 -24.01 -23.77 50.54
N THR A 465 -23.81 -22.49 50.32
CA THR A 465 -24.23 -21.82 49.13
C THR A 465 -23.28 -22.16 47.98
N LYS A 466 -23.85 -22.58 46.84
CA LYS A 466 -23.13 -22.86 45.60
C LYS A 466 -23.85 -22.27 44.40
N TYR A 467 -23.12 -22.12 43.28
CA TYR A 467 -23.69 -21.62 42.03
C TYR A 467 -23.56 -22.67 40.92
N ASN A 468 -24.56 -22.76 40.06
CA ASN A 468 -24.53 -23.56 38.83
C ASN A 468 -25.24 -22.80 37.71
N LYS A 469 -24.70 -22.78 36.51
CA LYS A 469 -25.23 -22.08 35.31
C LYS A 469 -26.71 -22.47 34.99
N VAL A 470 -27.14 -23.69 35.33
CA VAL A 470 -28.50 -24.19 35.03
C VAL A 470 -29.53 -23.79 36.09
N PHE A 471 -29.13 -23.80 37.36
CA PHE A 471 -30.05 -23.59 38.49
C PHE A 471 -29.83 -22.29 39.26
N GLY A 472 -28.78 -21.55 38.95
CA GLY A 472 -28.39 -20.34 39.68
C GLY A 472 -27.76 -20.66 41.05
N TYR A 473 -28.00 -19.77 42.02
CA TYR A 473 -27.57 -19.98 43.42
C TYR A 473 -28.48 -20.95 44.13
N PHE A 474 -27.90 -21.87 44.89
CA PHE A 474 -28.62 -22.86 45.67
C PHE A 474 -27.89 -23.20 46.96
N PHE A 475 -28.66 -23.63 48.00
CA PHE A 475 -28.14 -24.23 49.19
C PHE A 475 -27.98 -25.75 49.00
N GLU A 476 -26.82 -26.26 49.26
CA GLU A 476 -26.53 -27.70 49.25
C GLU A 476 -26.63 -28.26 50.70
N VAL A 477 -27.58 -29.17 50.90
CA VAL A 477 -27.82 -29.85 52.19
C VAL A 477 -27.47 -31.33 52.05
N SER A 478 -26.72 -31.86 53.01
CA SER A 478 -26.38 -33.29 53.04
C SER A 478 -27.60 -34.19 53.24
N LYS A 479 -27.60 -35.38 52.64
CA LYS A 479 -28.71 -36.34 52.77
C LYS A 479 -29.06 -36.70 54.21
N SER A 480 -28.12 -36.63 55.17
CA SER A 480 -28.33 -36.93 56.56
C SER A 480 -29.16 -35.86 57.31
N GLN A 481 -29.50 -34.72 56.70
CA GLN A 481 -30.19 -33.60 57.32
C GLN A 481 -31.50 -33.22 56.57
N ILE A 482 -31.92 -33.98 55.58
CA ILE A 482 -33.10 -33.67 54.73
C ILE A 482 -34.39 -33.58 55.58
N ASP A 483 -34.56 -34.40 56.58
CA ASP A 483 -35.78 -34.42 57.43
C ASP A 483 -35.96 -33.15 58.27
N LYS A 484 -34.92 -32.33 58.35
CA LYS A 484 -34.95 -31.04 59.09
C LYS A 484 -35.14 -29.82 58.20
N VAL A 485 -35.30 -30.03 56.89
CA VAL A 485 -35.40 -28.93 55.90
C VAL A 485 -36.79 -28.33 56.00
N PRO A 486 -36.91 -26.98 56.20
CA PRO A 486 -38.20 -26.32 56.30
C PRO A 486 -38.98 -26.37 54.99
N ALA A 487 -40.33 -26.26 55.08
CA ALA A 487 -41.20 -26.31 53.88
C ALA A 487 -41.02 -25.17 52.91
N TYR A 488 -40.43 -24.05 53.27
CA TYR A 488 -40.14 -22.94 52.36
C TYR A 488 -38.87 -23.14 51.51
N PHE A 489 -38.07 -24.19 51.78
CA PHE A 489 -36.99 -24.64 50.93
C PHE A 489 -37.52 -25.41 49.73
N ILE A 490 -37.42 -24.87 48.55
CA ILE A 490 -37.89 -25.49 47.30
C ILE A 490 -36.79 -26.37 46.72
N ARG A 491 -37.02 -27.69 46.69
CA ARG A 491 -36.06 -28.66 46.10
C ARG A 491 -35.97 -28.48 44.59
N LYS A 492 -34.74 -28.41 44.10
CA LYS A 492 -34.41 -28.31 42.64
C LYS A 492 -33.74 -29.54 42.10
N GLN A 493 -32.81 -30.16 42.81
CA GLN A 493 -32.06 -31.29 42.32
C GLN A 493 -31.62 -32.19 43.49
N THR A 494 -31.66 -33.51 43.28
CA THR A 494 -31.05 -34.53 44.18
C THR A 494 -29.74 -35.02 43.53
N THR A 495 -28.66 -35.02 44.30
CA THR A 495 -27.35 -35.57 43.93
C THR A 495 -27.03 -36.81 44.76
N VAL A 496 -25.90 -37.50 44.46
CA VAL A 496 -25.54 -38.74 45.17
C VAL A 496 -25.41 -38.53 46.68
N ASN A 497 -24.86 -37.40 47.14
CA ASN A 497 -24.56 -37.14 48.56
C ASN A 497 -25.32 -35.96 49.19
N ALA A 498 -26.07 -35.20 48.42
CA ALA A 498 -26.74 -33.98 48.88
C ALA A 498 -28.02 -33.65 48.08
N GLU A 499 -28.87 -32.79 48.60
CA GLU A 499 -29.95 -32.16 47.86
C GLU A 499 -29.75 -30.66 47.76
N ARG A 500 -30.21 -30.08 46.63
CA ARG A 500 -30.06 -28.67 46.27
C ARG A 500 -31.42 -27.97 46.41
N TYR A 501 -31.40 -26.91 47.21
CA TYR A 501 -32.60 -26.13 47.53
C TYR A 501 -32.42 -24.66 47.19
N ILE A 502 -33.54 -23.98 46.89
CA ILE A 502 -33.60 -22.53 46.79
C ILE A 502 -34.60 -22.01 47.78
N THR A 503 -34.35 -20.80 48.28
CA THR A 503 -35.29 -20.06 49.13
C THR A 503 -35.79 -18.81 48.41
N PRO A 504 -36.94 -18.23 48.78
CA PRO A 504 -37.43 -16.94 48.25
C PRO A 504 -36.37 -15.84 48.37
N ASP A 505 -35.69 -15.72 49.52
CA ASP A 505 -34.63 -14.72 49.78
C ASP A 505 -33.44 -14.92 48.83
N LEU A 506 -33.00 -16.17 48.64
CA LEU A 506 -31.91 -16.49 47.73
C LEU A 506 -32.27 -16.19 46.25
N LYS A 507 -33.55 -16.42 45.88
CA LYS A 507 -34.03 -16.15 44.53
C LYS A 507 -34.16 -14.63 44.27
N GLU A 508 -34.63 -13.87 45.24
CA GLU A 508 -34.70 -12.41 45.15
C GLU A 508 -33.28 -11.79 45.02
N PHE A 509 -32.36 -12.30 45.79
CA PHE A 509 -30.94 -11.88 45.72
C PHE A 509 -30.30 -12.20 44.37
N GLU A 510 -30.57 -13.40 43.84
CA GLU A 510 -30.11 -13.80 42.50
C GLU A 510 -30.60 -12.83 41.40
N ILE A 511 -31.89 -12.49 41.45
CA ILE A 511 -32.49 -11.53 40.47
C ILE A 511 -31.82 -10.16 40.60
N LYS A 512 -31.55 -9.68 41.83
CA LYS A 512 -30.87 -8.40 42.04
C LYS A 512 -29.44 -8.39 41.47
N ILE A 513 -28.66 -9.46 41.67
CA ILE A 513 -27.28 -9.56 41.15
C ILE A 513 -27.29 -9.66 39.63
N LEU A 514 -28.13 -10.50 39.04
CA LEU A 514 -28.20 -10.67 37.59
C LEU A 514 -28.64 -9.35 36.93
N SER A 515 -29.64 -8.67 37.48
CA SER A 515 -30.05 -7.36 36.97
C SER A 515 -28.97 -6.28 37.14
N ALA A 516 -28.19 -6.32 38.25
CA ALA A 516 -27.08 -5.40 38.44
C ALA A 516 -25.96 -5.62 37.41
N LYS A 517 -25.59 -6.89 37.11
CA LYS A 517 -24.58 -7.21 36.09
C LYS A 517 -25.00 -6.77 34.71
N GLU A 518 -26.27 -6.99 34.32
CA GLU A 518 -26.78 -6.54 33.02
C GLU A 518 -26.78 -5.00 32.94
N LYS A 519 -27.17 -4.31 34.01
CA LYS A 519 -27.16 -2.85 34.10
C LYS A 519 -25.74 -2.29 34.05
N ILE A 520 -24.76 -2.92 34.71
CA ILE A 520 -23.34 -2.52 34.64
C ILE A 520 -22.86 -2.51 33.19
N VAL A 521 -23.09 -3.60 32.44
CA VAL A 521 -22.65 -3.69 31.06
C VAL A 521 -23.35 -2.64 30.19
N SER A 522 -24.65 -2.47 30.35
CA SER A 522 -25.43 -1.47 29.60
C SER A 522 -24.97 -0.03 29.89
N LEU A 523 -24.73 0.30 31.18
CA LEU A 523 -24.29 1.62 31.58
C LEU A 523 -22.83 1.89 31.12
N GLU A 524 -21.94 0.89 31.23
CA GLU A 524 -20.59 1.02 30.67
C GLU A 524 -20.60 1.26 29.16
N GLN A 525 -21.46 0.58 28.41
CA GLN A 525 -21.64 0.81 26.99
C GLN A 525 -22.11 2.24 26.69
N GLN A 526 -23.08 2.73 27.44
CA GLN A 526 -23.59 4.09 27.29
C GLN A 526 -22.49 5.13 27.58
N LEU A 527 -21.80 5.01 28.71
CA LEU A 527 -20.73 5.92 29.10
C LEU A 527 -19.57 5.90 28.09
N TYR A 528 -19.27 4.75 27.53
CA TYR A 528 -18.28 4.59 26.49
C TYR A 528 -18.69 5.30 25.18
N GLN A 529 -19.98 5.20 24.82
CA GLN A 529 -20.53 5.90 23.67
C GLN A 529 -20.47 7.43 23.87
N ASP A 530 -20.90 7.92 25.05
CA ASP A 530 -20.86 9.34 25.39
C ASP A 530 -19.41 9.88 25.36
N LEU A 531 -18.43 9.10 25.81
CA LEU A 531 -17.01 9.42 25.73
C LEU A 531 -16.54 9.56 24.27
N ARG A 532 -16.91 8.60 23.43
CA ARG A 532 -16.62 8.62 22.00
C ARG A 532 -17.17 9.89 21.34
N ASP A 533 -18.44 10.21 21.61
CA ASP A 533 -19.13 11.34 21.00
C ASP A 533 -18.54 12.70 21.45
N GLN A 534 -18.01 12.79 22.67
CA GLN A 534 -17.27 13.97 23.14
C GLN A 534 -15.96 14.16 22.37
N ILE A 535 -15.21 13.08 22.04
CA ILE A 535 -13.93 13.15 21.33
C ILE A 535 -14.17 13.47 19.86
N LYS A 536 -15.27 13.02 19.26
CA LYS A 536 -15.63 13.36 17.87
C LYS A 536 -15.60 14.87 17.59
N GLY A 537 -16.00 15.71 18.53
CA GLY A 537 -16.00 17.16 18.38
C GLY A 537 -14.63 17.82 18.14
N VAL A 538 -13.53 17.13 18.41
CA VAL A 538 -12.14 17.68 18.36
C VAL A 538 -11.23 16.94 17.39
N ILE A 539 -11.77 16.02 16.58
CA ILE A 539 -11.05 15.14 15.66
C ILE A 539 -10.10 15.90 14.74
N LYS A 540 -10.55 16.99 14.10
CA LYS A 540 -9.73 17.82 13.18
C LYS A 540 -8.42 18.29 13.82
N LYS A 541 -8.46 18.72 15.10
CA LYS A 541 -7.25 19.18 15.81
C LYS A 541 -6.29 18.04 16.11
N VAL A 542 -6.83 16.87 16.47
CA VAL A 542 -6.02 15.68 16.72
C VAL A 542 -5.31 15.22 15.45
N GLN A 543 -5.99 15.24 14.29
CA GLN A 543 -5.40 14.92 12.98
C GLN A 543 -4.32 15.94 12.58
N GLU A 544 -4.48 17.22 12.86
CA GLU A 544 -3.45 18.23 12.61
C GLU A 544 -2.19 17.97 13.45
N THR A 545 -2.37 17.64 14.74
CA THR A 545 -1.28 17.22 15.62
C THR A 545 -0.60 15.94 15.09
N ALA A 546 -1.36 14.96 14.62
CA ALA A 546 -0.84 13.71 14.04
C ALA A 546 0.08 13.99 12.84
N ARG A 547 -0.34 14.83 11.92
CA ARG A 547 0.47 15.23 10.75
C ARG A 547 1.74 15.98 11.14
N ALA A 548 1.66 16.86 12.14
CA ALA A 548 2.83 17.57 12.66
C ALA A 548 3.85 16.62 13.31
N LEU A 549 3.38 15.61 14.05
CA LEU A 549 4.21 14.56 14.65
C LEU A 549 4.82 13.65 13.59
N ALA A 550 4.07 13.28 12.54
CA ALA A 550 4.59 12.50 11.43
C ALA A 550 5.74 13.22 10.71
N GLU A 551 5.58 14.53 10.45
CA GLU A 551 6.63 15.35 9.84
C GLU A 551 7.88 15.44 10.74
N LEU A 552 7.71 15.63 12.04
CA LEU A 552 8.80 15.63 13.01
C LEU A 552 9.55 14.30 13.04
N ASP A 553 8.83 13.20 13.04
CA ASP A 553 9.40 11.84 13.07
C ASP A 553 10.21 11.54 11.81
N VAL A 554 9.71 11.92 10.62
CA VAL A 554 10.46 11.77 9.36
C VAL A 554 11.74 12.61 9.39
N LEU A 555 11.67 13.87 9.81
CA LEU A 555 12.85 14.76 9.88
C LEU A 555 13.87 14.23 10.89
N ALA A 556 13.43 13.70 12.03
CA ALA A 556 14.29 13.08 13.03
C ALA A 556 14.93 11.77 12.50
N SER A 557 14.18 10.99 11.75
CA SER A 557 14.67 9.78 11.07
C SER A 557 15.78 10.11 10.08
N LEU A 558 15.55 11.08 9.17
CA LEU A 558 16.56 11.53 8.20
C LEU A 558 17.81 12.11 8.89
N ALA A 559 17.63 12.87 9.97
CA ALA A 559 18.74 13.41 10.75
C ALA A 559 19.56 12.32 11.44
N THR A 560 18.90 11.27 11.93
CA THR A 560 19.57 10.12 12.57
C THR A 560 20.44 9.38 11.57
N VAL A 561 19.87 9.02 10.40
CA VAL A 561 20.63 8.34 9.34
C VAL A 561 21.79 9.19 8.86
N ALA A 562 21.59 10.49 8.66
CA ALA A 562 22.62 11.40 8.20
C ALA A 562 23.76 11.51 9.21
N TYR A 563 23.48 11.59 10.51
CA TYR A 563 24.45 11.63 11.58
C TYR A 563 25.25 10.32 11.69
N GLU A 564 24.56 9.18 11.72
CA GLU A 564 25.19 7.85 11.85
C GLU A 564 26.07 7.48 10.66
N SER A 565 25.66 7.87 9.43
CA SER A 565 26.29 7.48 8.19
C SER A 565 27.19 8.56 7.58
N ASN A 566 27.40 9.69 8.27
CA ASN A 566 28.20 10.84 7.82
C ASN A 566 27.76 11.32 6.41
N TYR A 567 26.45 11.58 6.26
CA TYR A 567 25.90 12.17 5.03
C TYR A 567 26.04 13.70 5.07
N ILE A 568 26.12 14.31 3.88
CA ILE A 568 26.25 15.76 3.75
C ILE A 568 24.97 16.40 3.22
N CYS A 569 24.78 17.68 3.55
CA CYS A 569 23.72 18.49 2.97
C CYS A 569 24.06 18.89 1.54
N PRO A 570 23.33 18.43 0.50
CA PRO A 570 23.57 18.88 -0.86
C PRO A 570 23.08 20.32 -1.04
N ASN A 571 23.84 21.11 -1.81
CA ASN A 571 23.42 22.44 -2.22
C ASN A 571 22.40 22.36 -3.38
N ILE A 572 21.17 22.80 -3.16
CA ILE A 572 20.11 22.76 -4.17
C ILE A 572 20.05 24.09 -4.95
N VAL A 573 20.14 24.00 -6.28
CA VAL A 573 20.24 25.15 -7.19
C VAL A 573 19.30 25.00 -8.40
N MET A 574 19.07 26.09 -9.17
CA MET A 574 18.20 26.08 -10.37
C MET A 574 18.96 26.12 -11.70
N ASN A 575 20.24 25.85 -11.71
CA ASN A 575 21.07 26.01 -12.92
C ASN A 575 21.16 24.77 -13.82
N GLY A 576 20.37 23.74 -13.54
CA GLY A 576 20.33 22.51 -14.33
C GLY A 576 21.52 21.57 -14.14
N GLN A 577 22.40 21.82 -13.15
CA GLN A 577 23.58 20.96 -12.93
C GLN A 577 23.34 19.86 -11.88
N ILE A 578 24.00 18.74 -12.08
CA ILE A 578 24.19 17.65 -11.10
C ILE A 578 25.70 17.45 -10.96
N ASN A 579 26.28 17.88 -9.85
CA ASN A 579 27.70 17.71 -9.56
C ASN A 579 27.84 17.08 -8.18
N ILE A 580 28.22 15.81 -8.15
CA ILE A 580 28.39 15.02 -6.92
C ILE A 580 29.82 14.52 -6.88
N ARG A 581 30.54 14.77 -5.79
CA ARG A 581 31.89 14.32 -5.55
C ARG A 581 31.91 13.21 -4.52
N ASP A 582 32.66 12.13 -4.84
CA ASP A 582 32.79 10.94 -4.00
C ASP A 582 31.41 10.40 -3.52
N GLY A 583 30.45 10.32 -4.45
CA GLY A 583 29.13 9.76 -4.16
C GLY A 583 29.20 8.26 -3.86
N ARG A 584 28.39 7.78 -2.90
CA ARG A 584 28.32 6.39 -2.47
C ARG A 584 26.87 5.88 -2.61
N HIS A 585 26.70 4.58 -2.80
CA HIS A 585 25.39 3.96 -2.89
C HIS A 585 24.87 3.60 -1.48
N PRO A 586 23.81 4.28 -0.95
CA PRO A 586 23.41 4.15 0.46
C PRO A 586 23.02 2.72 0.84
N VAL A 587 22.31 2.02 -0.05
CA VAL A 587 21.85 0.65 0.22
C VAL A 587 23.04 -0.32 0.23
N ILE A 588 23.91 -0.27 -0.77
CA ILE A 588 25.05 -1.19 -0.87
C ILE A 588 26.03 -0.93 0.28
N GLU A 589 26.32 0.34 0.59
CA GLU A 589 27.18 0.73 1.71
C GLU A 589 26.70 0.13 3.03
N LYS A 590 25.40 0.17 3.32
CA LYS A 590 24.79 -0.43 4.53
C LYS A 590 25.03 -1.94 4.64
N PHE A 591 25.04 -2.65 3.51
CA PHE A 591 25.19 -4.12 3.49
C PHE A 591 26.62 -4.62 3.36
N LEU A 592 27.59 -3.75 3.00
CA LEU A 592 29.00 -4.10 2.98
C LEU A 592 29.54 -4.22 4.41
N LYS A 593 29.77 -5.48 4.87
CA LYS A 593 30.26 -5.75 6.24
C LYS A 593 31.76 -5.60 6.41
N ARG A 594 32.58 -5.76 5.35
CA ARG A 594 34.04 -5.85 5.43
C ARG A 594 34.76 -5.06 4.32
N GLU A 595 34.09 -4.67 3.27
CA GLU A 595 34.64 -3.93 2.14
C GLU A 595 34.19 -2.48 2.23
N VAL A 596 35.06 -1.54 1.86
CA VAL A 596 34.72 -0.13 1.74
C VAL A 596 34.10 0.09 0.37
N PHE A 597 32.99 0.81 0.30
CA PHE A 597 32.38 1.19 -0.98
C PHE A 597 33.34 2.14 -1.73
N VAL A 598 33.53 1.91 -3.01
CA VAL A 598 34.37 2.79 -3.85
C VAL A 598 33.51 3.96 -4.32
N PRO A 599 33.81 5.20 -3.88
CA PRO A 599 33.03 6.37 -4.25
C PRO A 599 33.27 6.78 -5.70
N ASN A 600 32.26 7.42 -6.31
CA ASN A 600 32.32 7.89 -7.70
C ASN A 600 31.80 9.33 -7.82
N ASP A 601 32.42 10.07 -8.76
CA ASP A 601 31.99 11.41 -9.13
C ASP A 601 30.90 11.37 -10.21
N VAL A 602 30.06 12.38 -10.23
CA VAL A 602 29.03 12.61 -11.26
C VAL A 602 29.05 14.07 -11.65
N VAL A 603 29.17 14.34 -12.95
CA VAL A 603 29.00 15.69 -13.50
C VAL A 603 28.01 15.60 -14.67
N LEU A 604 26.88 16.28 -14.56
CA LEU A 604 25.91 16.42 -15.65
C LEU A 604 25.39 17.86 -15.65
N ASN A 605 25.40 18.51 -16.81
CA ASN A 605 24.94 19.86 -17.01
C ASN A 605 24.48 20.07 -18.47
N HIS A 606 23.87 21.20 -18.78
CA HIS A 606 23.45 21.52 -20.15
C HIS A 606 24.52 22.26 -20.98
N ASP A 607 25.66 22.59 -20.41
CA ASP A 607 26.72 23.32 -21.05
C ASP A 607 27.65 22.38 -21.80
N ASP A 608 28.32 21.48 -21.07
CA ASP A 608 29.42 20.64 -21.56
C ASP A 608 29.12 19.15 -21.54
N GLU A 609 28.25 18.67 -20.61
CA GLU A 609 28.13 17.24 -20.28
C GLU A 609 26.71 16.87 -19.93
N GLU A 610 25.90 16.67 -20.95
CA GLU A 610 24.48 16.33 -20.85
C GLU A 610 24.25 14.80 -20.86
N PHE A 611 25.15 14.09 -21.56
CA PHE A 611 25.03 12.65 -21.81
C PHE A 611 26.31 11.92 -21.46
N MET A 612 26.27 10.96 -20.52
CA MET A 612 27.37 10.07 -20.14
C MET A 612 27.19 8.72 -20.81
N LEU A 613 28.00 8.39 -21.81
CA LEU A 613 28.09 7.06 -22.41
C LEU A 613 29.09 6.22 -21.66
N ILE A 614 28.65 5.17 -20.97
CA ILE A 614 29.45 4.37 -20.05
C ILE A 614 29.73 3.00 -20.67
N THR A 615 30.97 2.76 -21.08
CA THR A 615 31.40 1.48 -21.64
C THR A 615 32.15 0.63 -20.60
N GLY A 616 32.33 -0.65 -20.87
CA GLY A 616 33.08 -1.57 -20.01
C GLY A 616 32.34 -2.87 -19.71
N PRO A 617 32.98 -3.83 -19.05
CA PRO A 617 32.44 -5.17 -18.85
C PRO A 617 31.25 -5.20 -17.84
N ASN A 618 30.42 -6.25 -17.95
CA ASN A 618 29.44 -6.56 -16.94
C ASN A 618 30.12 -6.94 -15.61
N MET A 619 29.43 -6.76 -14.49
CA MET A 619 29.95 -6.92 -13.12
C MET A 619 31.00 -5.89 -12.68
N ALA A 620 31.39 -4.94 -13.54
CA ALA A 620 32.35 -3.89 -13.18
C ALA A 620 31.73 -2.74 -12.36
N GLY A 621 30.41 -2.72 -12.21
CA GLY A 621 29.68 -1.76 -11.36
C GLY A 621 28.95 -0.63 -12.11
N LYS A 622 28.80 -0.69 -13.44
CA LYS A 622 28.10 0.33 -14.26
C LYS A 622 26.69 0.58 -13.80
N SER A 623 25.85 -0.48 -13.77
CA SER A 623 24.44 -0.39 -13.36
C SER A 623 24.28 0.10 -11.91
N THR A 624 25.20 -0.32 -11.01
CA THR A 624 25.25 0.16 -9.61
C THR A 624 25.49 1.65 -9.54
N TYR A 625 26.45 2.15 -10.33
CA TYR A 625 26.77 3.57 -10.42
C TYR A 625 25.59 4.40 -10.93
N MET A 626 24.93 3.97 -11.99
CA MET A 626 23.78 4.68 -12.53
C MET A 626 22.61 4.73 -11.55
N ARG A 627 22.30 3.58 -10.88
CA ARG A 627 21.27 3.54 -9.81
C ARG A 627 21.63 4.44 -8.65
N GLN A 628 22.91 4.49 -8.24
CA GLN A 628 23.41 5.41 -7.21
C GLN A 628 23.04 6.85 -7.53
N VAL A 629 23.26 7.31 -8.77
CA VAL A 629 22.95 8.69 -9.17
C VAL A 629 21.45 8.98 -8.98
N ALA A 630 20.58 8.12 -9.48
CA ALA A 630 19.13 8.31 -9.30
C ALA A 630 18.70 8.32 -7.82
N ILE A 631 19.23 7.41 -7.02
CA ILE A 631 18.92 7.33 -5.58
C ILE A 631 19.40 8.59 -4.86
N LEU A 632 20.59 9.11 -5.17
CA LEU A 632 21.09 10.36 -4.57
C LEU A 632 20.22 11.57 -4.95
N MET A 633 19.70 11.61 -6.18
CA MET A 633 18.75 12.63 -6.61
C MET A 633 17.43 12.55 -5.81
N ILE A 634 16.87 11.36 -5.67
CA ILE A 634 15.65 11.13 -4.88
C ILE A 634 15.85 11.56 -3.43
N MET A 635 16.97 11.15 -2.81
CA MET A 635 17.32 11.56 -1.44
C MET A 635 17.44 13.07 -1.29
N ALA A 636 18.11 13.76 -2.22
CA ALA A 636 18.22 15.21 -2.21
C ALA A 636 16.85 15.88 -2.34
N GLN A 637 15.96 15.37 -3.21
CA GLN A 637 14.66 15.97 -3.50
C GLN A 637 13.59 15.67 -2.42
N ILE A 638 13.78 14.69 -1.52
CA ILE A 638 12.96 14.57 -0.32
C ILE A 638 13.41 15.50 0.81
N GLY A 639 14.54 16.21 0.65
CA GLY A 639 15.15 17.05 1.68
C GLY A 639 16.12 16.31 2.60
N SER A 640 16.54 15.09 2.25
CA SER A 640 17.54 14.31 2.98
C SER A 640 18.96 14.77 2.68
N PHE A 641 19.89 14.50 3.60
CA PHE A 641 21.32 14.50 3.35
C PHE A 641 21.69 13.25 2.54
N ILE A 642 22.83 13.32 1.83
CA ILE A 642 23.26 12.28 0.90
C ILE A 642 24.69 11.78 1.21
N PRO A 643 25.00 10.51 0.91
CA PRO A 643 26.35 9.93 1.03
C PRO A 643 27.28 10.44 -0.07
N ALA A 644 27.89 11.60 0.14
CA ALA A 644 28.87 12.22 -0.75
C ALA A 644 29.86 13.05 0.07
N ARG A 645 30.92 13.53 -0.58
CA ARG A 645 31.83 14.53 0.02
C ARG A 645 31.32 15.94 -0.20
N GLU A 646 30.86 16.23 -1.41
CA GLU A 646 30.29 17.51 -1.83
C GLU A 646 29.23 17.25 -2.89
N ALA A 647 28.15 18.05 -2.90
CA ALA A 647 27.14 17.96 -3.93
C ALA A 647 26.46 19.31 -4.20
N THR A 648 26.28 19.60 -5.48
CA THR A 648 25.42 20.68 -5.98
C THR A 648 24.46 20.09 -6.99
N ILE A 649 23.16 20.20 -6.73
CA ILE A 649 22.10 19.46 -7.42
C ILE A 649 20.98 20.41 -7.82
N SER A 650 20.59 20.36 -9.09
CA SER A 650 19.33 20.91 -9.55
C SER A 650 18.25 19.83 -9.54
N PRO A 651 17.06 20.10 -8.98
CA PRO A 651 15.95 19.17 -9.02
C PRO A 651 15.59 18.76 -10.45
N VAL A 652 15.24 17.47 -10.61
CA VAL A 652 14.74 16.92 -11.86
C VAL A 652 13.22 16.70 -11.75
N ASP A 653 12.50 16.78 -12.87
CA ASP A 653 11.06 16.60 -12.93
C ASP A 653 10.65 15.13 -12.99
N ARG A 654 11.48 14.29 -13.67
CA ARG A 654 11.25 12.85 -13.82
C ARG A 654 12.56 12.09 -13.72
N VAL A 655 12.50 10.86 -13.22
CA VAL A 655 13.58 9.88 -13.28
C VAL A 655 13.06 8.67 -14.02
N PHE A 656 13.65 8.41 -15.18
CA PHE A 656 13.36 7.22 -15.97
C PHE A 656 14.48 6.21 -15.85
N THR A 657 14.14 4.96 -15.63
CA THR A 657 15.14 3.90 -15.60
C THR A 657 14.75 2.71 -16.46
N ARG A 658 15.68 2.28 -17.28
CA ARG A 658 15.63 0.99 -17.97
C ARG A 658 16.86 0.21 -17.55
N VAL A 659 16.75 -0.68 -16.56
CA VAL A 659 17.86 -1.43 -15.97
C VAL A 659 17.48 -2.90 -15.86
N GLY A 660 18.21 -3.78 -16.57
CA GLY A 660 18.05 -5.23 -16.48
C GLY A 660 16.79 -5.75 -17.20
N ALA A 661 16.87 -6.97 -17.73
CA ALA A 661 15.72 -7.71 -18.23
C ALA A 661 15.14 -8.55 -17.08
N SER A 662 13.92 -8.28 -16.64
CA SER A 662 13.15 -9.27 -15.89
C SER A 662 12.31 -10.02 -16.92
N ASP A 663 12.52 -11.33 -17.04
CA ASP A 663 11.62 -12.18 -17.80
C ASP A 663 10.26 -12.20 -17.10
N ASP A 664 9.32 -11.46 -17.64
CA ASP A 664 7.93 -11.56 -17.21
C ASP A 664 7.23 -12.65 -18.02
N ILE A 665 7.35 -13.87 -17.53
CA ILE A 665 6.73 -15.07 -18.15
C ILE A 665 5.20 -14.97 -18.12
N SER A 666 4.64 -14.15 -17.21
CA SER A 666 3.18 -14.06 -17.01
C SER A 666 2.45 -13.37 -18.15
N THR A 667 3.09 -12.43 -18.87
CA THR A 667 2.49 -11.67 -19.96
C THR A 667 2.68 -12.32 -21.32
N GLY A 668 3.54 -13.34 -21.45
CA GLY A 668 3.85 -14.00 -22.74
C GLY A 668 4.50 -13.08 -23.78
N GLN A 669 4.93 -11.86 -23.41
CA GLN A 669 5.62 -10.92 -24.28
C GLN A 669 7.12 -11.22 -24.34
N SER A 670 7.74 -11.03 -25.49
CA SER A 670 9.20 -11.09 -25.62
C SER A 670 9.85 -10.00 -24.78
N THR A 671 10.95 -10.34 -24.08
CA THR A 671 11.76 -9.38 -23.32
C THR A 671 12.17 -8.16 -24.14
N PHE A 672 12.45 -8.35 -25.43
CA PHE A 672 12.76 -7.28 -26.37
C PHE A 672 11.56 -6.34 -26.60
N MET A 673 10.34 -6.87 -26.71
CA MET A 673 9.14 -6.05 -26.88
C MET A 673 8.82 -5.20 -25.66
N VAL A 674 9.02 -5.76 -24.46
CA VAL A 674 8.88 -5.01 -23.18
C VAL A 674 9.92 -3.89 -23.13
N GLU A 675 11.17 -4.20 -23.46
CA GLU A 675 12.27 -3.23 -23.55
C GLU A 675 11.93 -2.07 -24.49
N MET A 676 11.43 -2.37 -25.70
CA MET A 676 11.09 -1.33 -26.68
C MET A 676 9.90 -0.47 -26.24
N LYS A 677 8.92 -1.02 -25.55
CA LYS A 677 7.80 -0.25 -24.98
C LYS A 677 8.29 0.71 -23.88
N GLU A 678 9.18 0.26 -23.00
CA GLU A 678 9.76 1.12 -21.95
C GLU A 678 10.59 2.25 -22.56
N VAL A 679 11.41 1.95 -23.58
CA VAL A 679 12.21 2.97 -24.28
C VAL A 679 11.29 3.96 -25.00
N ALA A 680 10.24 3.50 -25.68
CA ALA A 680 9.25 4.37 -26.35
C ALA A 680 8.60 5.32 -25.34
N TYR A 681 8.14 4.79 -24.20
CA TYR A 681 7.55 5.60 -23.13
C TYR A 681 8.53 6.68 -22.61
N ILE A 682 9.81 6.32 -22.44
CA ILE A 682 10.85 7.28 -22.01
C ILE A 682 11.00 8.40 -23.05
N LEU A 683 11.14 8.05 -24.33
CA LEU A 683 11.37 9.03 -25.40
C LEU A 683 10.16 9.97 -25.61
N GLU A 684 8.94 9.50 -25.36
CA GLU A 684 7.71 10.30 -25.45
C GLU A 684 7.54 11.26 -24.26
N ASN A 685 7.99 10.89 -23.06
CA ASN A 685 7.67 11.60 -21.82
C ASN A 685 8.84 12.34 -21.18
N ALA A 686 10.07 12.10 -21.62
CA ALA A 686 11.26 12.75 -21.08
C ALA A 686 11.36 14.22 -21.53
N THR A 687 11.76 15.09 -20.60
CA THR A 687 12.00 16.52 -20.83
C THR A 687 13.47 16.86 -20.65
N SER A 688 13.89 18.08 -20.98
CA SER A 688 15.25 18.55 -20.71
C SER A 688 15.60 18.62 -19.22
N LYS A 689 14.60 18.59 -18.33
CA LYS A 689 14.80 18.56 -16.87
C LYS A 689 14.87 17.14 -16.31
N SER A 690 14.60 16.11 -17.13
CA SER A 690 14.55 14.72 -16.68
C SER A 690 15.95 14.12 -16.52
N LEU A 691 16.03 13.08 -15.66
CA LEU A 691 17.18 12.19 -15.54
C LEU A 691 16.82 10.85 -16.17
N VAL A 692 17.57 10.44 -17.19
CA VAL A 692 17.34 9.18 -17.91
C VAL A 692 18.47 8.20 -17.66
N ILE A 693 18.14 6.97 -17.28
CA ILE A 693 19.10 5.89 -17.03
C ILE A 693 18.77 4.71 -17.92
N LEU A 694 19.69 4.40 -18.84
CA LEU A 694 19.52 3.35 -19.83
C LEU A 694 20.66 2.32 -19.69
N ASP A 695 20.31 1.07 -19.45
CA ASP A 695 21.28 -0.01 -19.27
C ASP A 695 21.09 -1.08 -20.34
N GLU A 696 22.09 -1.21 -21.21
CA GLU A 696 22.23 -2.25 -22.25
C GLU A 696 21.03 -2.36 -23.22
N ILE A 697 20.60 -1.26 -23.83
CA ILE A 697 19.52 -1.26 -24.83
C ILE A 697 19.95 -2.02 -26.11
N GLY A 698 18.99 -2.77 -26.68
CA GLY A 698 19.16 -3.51 -27.94
C GLY A 698 19.78 -4.90 -27.77
N ARG A 699 19.88 -5.41 -26.53
CA ARG A 699 20.49 -6.72 -26.24
C ARG A 699 19.63 -7.92 -26.64
N GLY A 700 18.32 -7.74 -26.74
CA GLY A 700 17.33 -8.79 -27.03
C GLY A 700 17.16 -9.15 -28.53
N THR A 701 17.97 -8.60 -29.44
CA THR A 701 17.90 -8.80 -30.90
C THR A 701 19.28 -9.07 -31.54
N SER A 702 19.37 -9.06 -32.88
CA SER A 702 20.66 -9.20 -33.55
C SER A 702 21.60 -8.03 -33.25
N THR A 703 22.92 -8.25 -33.28
CA THR A 703 23.92 -7.23 -32.91
C THR A 703 23.77 -5.94 -33.69
N PHE A 704 23.53 -6.03 -35.01
CA PHE A 704 23.40 -4.84 -35.85
C PHE A 704 22.10 -4.09 -35.65
N ASP A 705 20.97 -4.81 -35.45
CA ASP A 705 19.68 -4.19 -35.14
C ASP A 705 19.76 -3.48 -33.76
N GLY A 706 20.33 -4.16 -32.76
CA GLY A 706 20.51 -3.60 -31.43
C GLY A 706 21.38 -2.34 -31.42
N LEU A 707 22.52 -2.37 -32.13
CA LEU A 707 23.39 -1.22 -32.30
C LEU A 707 22.68 -0.05 -33.00
N SER A 708 21.95 -0.33 -34.08
CA SER A 708 21.22 0.69 -34.84
C SER A 708 20.15 1.38 -33.99
N ILE A 709 19.38 0.60 -33.20
CA ILE A 709 18.38 1.14 -32.29
C ILE A 709 19.04 1.95 -31.18
N ALA A 710 20.10 1.42 -30.56
CA ALA A 710 20.81 2.12 -29.46
C ALA A 710 21.38 3.46 -29.96
N GLN A 711 22.03 3.50 -31.14
CA GLN A 711 22.52 4.73 -31.75
C GLN A 711 21.39 5.73 -32.03
N ALA A 712 20.29 5.29 -32.63
CA ALA A 712 19.14 6.15 -32.93
C ALA A 712 18.51 6.75 -31.65
N VAL A 713 18.43 5.98 -30.54
CA VAL A 713 17.97 6.47 -29.22
C VAL A 713 18.92 7.55 -28.70
N VAL A 714 20.24 7.32 -28.72
CA VAL A 714 21.23 8.31 -28.30
C VAL A 714 21.10 9.60 -29.09
N GLU A 715 21.03 9.48 -30.44
CA GLU A 715 20.86 10.64 -31.32
C GLU A 715 19.57 11.40 -31.05
N HIS A 716 18.47 10.68 -30.83
CA HIS A 716 17.18 11.30 -30.54
C HIS A 716 17.20 12.11 -29.23
N ILE A 717 17.76 11.52 -28.17
CA ILE A 717 17.91 12.21 -26.87
C ILE A 717 18.81 13.45 -27.02
N CYS A 718 19.96 13.32 -27.66
CA CYS A 718 20.92 14.43 -27.86
C CYS A 718 20.38 15.56 -28.76
N LYS A 719 19.52 15.26 -29.74
CA LYS A 719 19.01 16.25 -30.71
C LYS A 719 17.69 16.90 -30.31
N HIS A 720 16.81 16.16 -29.62
CA HIS A 720 15.41 16.59 -29.46
C HIS A 720 15.00 16.74 -28.01
N ILE A 721 15.47 15.85 -27.10
CA ILE A 721 15.00 15.84 -25.70
C ILE A 721 15.91 16.67 -24.80
N HIS A 722 17.23 16.53 -24.95
CA HIS A 722 18.24 17.20 -24.11
C HIS A 722 18.12 16.83 -22.62
N ALA A 723 17.72 15.57 -22.31
CA ALA A 723 17.66 15.07 -20.94
C ALA A 723 19.05 14.70 -20.43
N LYS A 724 19.31 14.89 -19.15
CA LYS A 724 20.51 14.38 -18.49
C LYS A 724 20.49 12.86 -18.51
N THR A 725 21.43 12.26 -19.21
CA THR A 725 21.35 10.82 -19.50
C THR A 725 22.61 10.08 -19.08
N LEU A 726 22.42 8.92 -18.44
CA LEU A 726 23.45 7.92 -18.17
C LEU A 726 23.11 6.68 -18.99
N PHE A 727 23.97 6.34 -19.95
CA PHE A 727 23.74 5.22 -20.85
C PHE A 727 24.88 4.22 -20.75
N ALA A 728 24.63 3.03 -20.19
CA ALA A 728 25.58 1.94 -20.18
C ALA A 728 25.39 1.03 -21.39
N THR A 729 26.48 0.69 -22.07
CA THR A 729 26.43 -0.14 -23.26
C THR A 729 27.69 -1.01 -23.41
N HIS A 730 27.53 -2.06 -24.22
CA HIS A 730 28.66 -2.90 -24.71
C HIS A 730 29.06 -2.58 -26.14
N TYR A 731 28.28 -1.70 -26.80
CA TYR A 731 28.58 -1.28 -28.17
C TYR A 731 29.71 -0.24 -28.17
N HIS A 732 30.95 -0.66 -28.54
CA HIS A 732 32.13 0.22 -28.58
C HIS A 732 32.01 1.23 -29.71
N GLU A 733 31.26 0.90 -30.75
CA GLU A 733 31.03 1.76 -31.92
C GLU A 733 30.38 3.10 -31.55
N LEU A 734 29.58 3.12 -30.49
CA LEU A 734 28.92 4.33 -30.00
C LEU A 734 29.88 5.35 -29.39
N ILE A 735 31.14 4.97 -29.10
CA ILE A 735 32.19 5.88 -28.56
C ILE A 735 32.44 7.04 -29.53
N SER A 736 32.39 6.79 -30.85
CA SER A 736 32.57 7.80 -31.89
C SER A 736 31.53 8.93 -31.87
N LEU A 737 30.39 8.73 -31.21
CA LEU A 737 29.34 9.76 -31.08
C LEU A 737 29.78 10.99 -30.29
N GLU A 738 30.81 10.90 -29.47
CA GLU A 738 31.39 12.06 -28.76
C GLU A 738 31.97 13.12 -29.73
N ASP A 739 32.50 12.69 -30.86
CA ASP A 739 33.03 13.59 -31.89
C ASP A 739 31.90 14.33 -32.63
N VAL A 740 30.70 13.76 -32.66
CA VAL A 740 29.53 14.32 -33.35
C VAL A 740 28.69 15.18 -32.40
N TYR A 741 28.56 14.76 -31.11
CA TYR A 741 27.71 15.41 -30.10
C TYR A 741 28.60 15.98 -28.99
N PRO A 742 28.94 17.28 -28.97
CA PRO A 742 29.89 17.87 -28.03
C PRO A 742 29.51 17.72 -26.55
N ARG A 743 28.22 17.57 -26.25
CA ARG A 743 27.70 17.36 -24.87
C ARG A 743 27.62 15.90 -24.46
N LEU A 744 27.86 14.96 -25.36
CA LEU A 744 28.04 13.55 -25.06
C LEU A 744 29.46 13.30 -24.64
N LYS A 745 29.65 12.58 -23.54
CA LYS A 745 30.97 12.29 -22.98
C LYS A 745 31.11 10.79 -22.71
N ASN A 746 32.25 10.23 -23.17
CA ASN A 746 32.57 8.82 -22.95
C ASN A 746 33.22 8.58 -21.59
N TYR A 747 32.73 7.54 -20.92
CA TYR A 747 33.24 7.06 -19.64
C TYR A 747 33.46 5.55 -19.67
N THR A 748 34.37 5.08 -18.82
CA THR A 748 34.64 3.65 -18.66
C THR A 748 34.89 3.31 -17.19
N VAL A 749 34.83 2.02 -16.87
CA VAL A 749 35.23 1.53 -15.54
C VAL A 749 36.74 1.37 -15.49
N ALA A 750 37.41 1.98 -14.51
CA ALA A 750 38.84 1.86 -14.31
C ALA A 750 39.25 0.41 -14.04
N VAL A 751 40.25 -0.05 -14.77
CA VAL A 751 40.79 -1.40 -14.71
C VAL A 751 42.29 -1.33 -14.32
N LYS A 752 42.71 -2.22 -13.43
CA LYS A 752 44.14 -2.37 -13.09
C LYS A 752 44.61 -3.74 -13.56
N GLU A 753 45.51 -3.75 -14.54
CA GLU A 753 46.14 -4.96 -15.00
C GLU A 753 47.31 -5.34 -14.07
N LYS A 754 47.33 -6.57 -13.61
CA LYS A 754 48.41 -7.16 -12.79
C LYS A 754 48.88 -8.45 -13.43
N GLY A 755 49.75 -8.33 -14.46
CA GLY A 755 50.20 -9.44 -15.27
C GLY A 755 49.07 -10.02 -16.12
N LYS A 756 48.70 -11.26 -15.89
CA LYS A 756 47.58 -11.93 -16.59
C LYS A 756 46.23 -11.78 -15.87
N ASP A 757 46.21 -11.11 -14.74
CA ASP A 757 44.99 -10.90 -13.94
C ASP A 757 44.52 -9.44 -14.02
N ILE A 758 43.24 -9.25 -14.10
CA ILE A 758 42.58 -7.95 -14.18
C ILE A 758 41.75 -7.72 -12.89
N ALA A 759 41.93 -6.57 -12.28
CA ALA A 759 41.15 -6.10 -11.16
C ALA A 759 40.30 -4.89 -11.59
N PHE A 760 38.97 -5.02 -11.50
CA PHE A 760 38.05 -3.91 -11.70
C PHE A 760 38.05 -3.01 -10.46
N LEU A 761 38.43 -1.74 -10.65
CA LEU A 761 38.51 -0.78 -9.55
C LEU A 761 37.17 -0.20 -9.14
N ARG A 762 36.11 -0.52 -9.87
CA ARG A 762 34.72 -0.01 -9.63
C ARG A 762 34.64 1.52 -9.64
N ARG A 763 35.62 2.20 -10.27
CA ARG A 763 35.66 3.65 -10.43
C ARG A 763 35.37 4.02 -11.87
N ILE A 764 34.44 4.94 -12.08
CA ILE A 764 34.11 5.48 -13.40
C ILE A 764 35.06 6.62 -13.70
N ILE A 765 35.70 6.54 -14.85
CA ILE A 765 36.68 7.53 -15.31
C ILE A 765 36.36 7.98 -16.73
N ARG A 766 36.84 9.17 -17.11
CA ARG A 766 36.71 9.72 -18.45
C ARG A 766 37.49 8.88 -19.47
N GLY A 767 36.86 8.58 -20.63
CA GLY A 767 37.44 7.82 -21.74
C GLY A 767 36.58 6.62 -22.14
N GLY A 768 36.87 6.05 -23.31
CA GLY A 768 36.25 4.82 -23.81
C GLY A 768 37.05 3.58 -23.42
N ALA A 769 36.40 2.41 -23.39
CA ALA A 769 37.08 1.13 -23.23
C ALA A 769 37.49 0.59 -24.61
N ASP A 770 38.81 0.47 -24.88
CA ASP A 770 39.33 0.01 -26.14
C ASP A 770 39.33 -1.53 -26.33
N ARG A 771 38.99 -2.30 -25.27
CA ARG A 771 39.05 -3.77 -25.28
C ARG A 771 37.83 -4.42 -24.58
N SER A 772 37.46 -5.55 -25.11
CA SER A 772 36.48 -6.44 -24.48
C SER A 772 37.10 -7.25 -23.32
N TYR A 773 36.48 -7.27 -22.15
CA TYR A 773 36.94 -8.02 -20.98
C TYR A 773 36.09 -9.25 -20.67
N GLY A 774 35.23 -9.70 -21.59
CA GLY A 774 34.26 -10.79 -21.38
C GLY A 774 34.93 -12.12 -20.99
N ILE A 775 36.04 -12.49 -21.60
CA ILE A 775 36.78 -13.72 -21.27
C ILE A 775 37.39 -13.67 -19.87
N HIS A 776 37.83 -12.48 -19.41
CA HIS A 776 38.35 -12.31 -18.06
C HIS A 776 37.26 -12.43 -17.00
N VAL A 777 36.06 -11.91 -17.29
CA VAL A 777 34.87 -12.10 -16.41
C VAL A 777 34.48 -13.59 -16.36
N ALA A 778 34.51 -14.28 -17.48
CA ALA A 778 34.27 -15.74 -17.55
C ALA A 778 35.28 -16.54 -16.70
N LYS A 779 36.56 -16.12 -16.67
CA LYS A 779 37.62 -16.67 -15.82
C LYS A 779 37.28 -16.44 -14.32
N LEU A 780 36.88 -15.24 -13.95
CA LEU A 780 36.45 -14.94 -12.56
C LEU A 780 35.21 -15.72 -12.13
N ALA A 781 34.33 -16.01 -13.08
CA ALA A 781 33.14 -16.84 -12.86
C ALA A 781 33.45 -18.35 -12.74
N GLY A 782 34.72 -18.76 -12.94
CA GLY A 782 35.15 -20.14 -12.76
C GLY A 782 34.95 -21.05 -13.98
N LEU A 783 34.87 -20.51 -15.21
CA LEU A 783 34.83 -21.32 -16.43
C LEU A 783 36.09 -22.17 -16.58
N PRO A 784 36.02 -23.41 -17.12
CA PRO A 784 37.17 -24.29 -17.30
C PRO A 784 38.25 -23.65 -18.17
N ALA A 785 39.53 -23.80 -17.79
CA ALA A 785 40.66 -23.17 -18.46
C ALA A 785 40.77 -23.54 -19.96
N GLN A 786 40.32 -24.74 -20.36
CA GLN A 786 40.31 -25.17 -21.79
C GLN A 786 39.34 -24.35 -22.63
N VAL A 787 38.12 -24.00 -22.05
CA VAL A 787 37.11 -23.20 -22.72
C VAL A 787 37.63 -21.77 -22.88
N LEU A 788 38.27 -21.21 -21.82
CA LEU A 788 38.84 -19.85 -21.84
C LEU A 788 39.93 -19.72 -22.91
N LYS A 789 40.89 -20.66 -22.98
CA LYS A 789 41.93 -20.66 -24.03
C LYS A 789 41.36 -20.72 -25.43
N ARG A 790 40.30 -21.53 -25.65
CA ARG A 790 39.66 -21.61 -26.96
C ARG A 790 38.93 -20.32 -27.31
N ALA A 791 38.27 -19.69 -26.30
CA ALA A 791 37.61 -18.40 -26.49
C ALA A 791 38.58 -17.28 -26.84
N GLU A 792 39.79 -17.24 -26.25
CA GLU A 792 40.85 -16.29 -26.59
C GLU A 792 41.22 -16.42 -28.08
N VAL A 793 41.52 -17.65 -28.56
CA VAL A 793 41.86 -17.89 -29.96
C VAL A 793 40.76 -17.51 -30.95
N ILE A 794 39.50 -17.74 -30.55
CA ILE A 794 38.33 -17.35 -31.38
C ILE A 794 38.21 -15.83 -31.43
N LEU A 795 38.36 -15.14 -30.29
CA LEU A 795 38.29 -13.69 -30.22
C LEU A 795 39.37 -13.04 -31.10
N GLU A 796 40.63 -13.49 -31.01
CA GLU A 796 41.74 -13.01 -31.86
C GLU A 796 41.40 -13.16 -33.36
N SER A 797 40.84 -14.30 -33.76
CA SER A 797 40.47 -14.53 -35.17
C SER A 797 39.29 -13.64 -35.66
N LEU A 798 38.36 -13.27 -34.76
CA LEU A 798 37.26 -12.38 -35.07
C LEU A 798 37.68 -10.92 -35.13
N GLU A 799 38.62 -10.50 -34.27
CA GLU A 799 39.18 -9.16 -34.26
C GLU A 799 40.04 -8.92 -35.54
N GLU A 800 40.83 -9.94 -35.98
CA GLU A 800 41.61 -9.86 -37.24
C GLU A 800 40.69 -9.73 -38.47
N GLN A 801 39.54 -10.41 -38.52
CA GLN A 801 38.57 -10.29 -39.61
C GLN A 801 37.88 -8.92 -39.67
N ASN A 802 37.69 -8.24 -38.55
CA ASN A 802 37.09 -6.91 -38.50
C ASN A 802 38.08 -5.81 -38.92
N THR A 803 39.39 -5.95 -38.68
CA THR A 803 40.41 -4.97 -39.13
C THR A 803 40.55 -4.89 -40.65
N ASP A 804 40.30 -5.98 -41.38
CA ASP A 804 40.32 -5.97 -42.85
C ASP A 804 39.07 -5.30 -43.49
N THR A 805 38.00 -5.07 -42.72
CA THR A 805 36.79 -4.39 -43.18
C THR A 805 36.71 -2.90 -42.78
N ASP A 806 37.52 -2.43 -41.84
CA ASP A 806 37.51 -1.02 -41.38
C ASP A 806 38.09 -0.04 -42.41
N ASP A 807 38.94 -0.47 -43.35
CA ASP A 807 39.44 0.38 -44.47
C ASP A 807 38.32 0.74 -45.50
N LEU A 808 37.19 0.07 -45.47
CA LEU A 808 36.05 0.37 -46.34
C LEU A 808 34.96 1.23 -45.65
N ASN A 809 34.94 1.30 -44.31
CA ASN A 809 33.91 1.96 -43.53
C ASN A 809 34.27 3.35 -42.96
N ASN A 810 35.51 3.83 -43.15
CA ASN A 810 35.94 5.20 -42.79
C ASN A 810 35.41 6.29 -43.74
N ARG A 811 34.31 6.06 -44.45
CA ARG A 811 33.49 7.13 -45.01
C ARG A 811 32.40 7.51 -43.99
N VAL A 812 32.78 8.40 -43.09
CA VAL A 812 31.85 9.24 -42.34
C VAL A 812 30.78 9.75 -43.32
N ILE A 813 29.57 9.28 -43.18
CA ILE A 813 28.39 9.89 -43.81
C ILE A 813 28.19 11.21 -43.10
N THR A 814 28.91 12.24 -43.59
CA THR A 814 28.67 13.63 -43.19
C THR A 814 27.24 13.99 -43.61
N SER A 815 26.52 14.63 -42.72
CA SER A 815 25.11 14.99 -42.72
C SER A 815 24.70 16.04 -43.79
N ASP A 816 25.23 16.03 -45.02
CA ASP A 816 24.87 16.99 -46.06
C ASP A 816 24.21 16.35 -47.31
N SER A 817 23.75 15.12 -47.19
CA SER A 817 22.78 14.60 -48.17
C SER A 817 21.38 14.78 -47.57
N VAL A 818 20.82 15.96 -47.80
CA VAL A 818 19.36 16.21 -47.67
C VAL A 818 18.62 15.24 -48.58
N ILE A 819 18.26 14.09 -48.03
CA ILE A 819 17.19 13.27 -48.61
C ILE A 819 15.96 14.08 -48.34
N LYS A 820 15.46 14.75 -49.38
CA LYS A 820 14.09 15.30 -49.39
C LYS A 820 13.16 14.11 -49.16
N TYR A 821 12.71 13.97 -47.93
CA TYR A 821 11.53 13.18 -47.64
C TYR A 821 10.34 13.87 -48.31
N THR A 822 10.00 13.43 -49.51
CA THR A 822 8.65 13.52 -50.01
C THR A 822 7.84 12.62 -49.09
N LYS A 823 6.96 13.22 -48.30
CA LYS A 823 5.94 12.55 -47.53
C LYS A 823 5.28 11.50 -48.40
N PRO A 824 5.42 10.20 -48.15
CA PRO A 824 4.53 9.25 -48.80
C PRO A 824 3.16 9.52 -48.21
N SER A 825 2.18 9.80 -49.04
CA SER A 825 0.79 9.62 -48.68
C SER A 825 0.66 8.13 -48.32
N ILE A 826 0.60 7.85 -47.02
CA ILE A 826 0.28 6.51 -46.53
C ILE A 826 -1.22 6.33 -46.80
N GLU A 827 -1.53 5.69 -47.89
CA GLU A 827 -2.78 4.98 -48.05
C GLU A 827 -2.80 3.90 -46.95
N GLN A 828 -3.86 3.90 -46.17
CA GLN A 828 -4.11 3.12 -44.97
C GLN A 828 -4.32 1.61 -45.25
N ASP A 829 -3.57 0.94 -46.10
CA ASP A 829 -3.92 -0.44 -46.46
C ASP A 829 -2.78 -1.48 -46.56
N ASP A 830 -1.52 -1.16 -46.14
CA ASP A 830 -0.43 -2.10 -46.37
C ASP A 830 0.19 -2.80 -45.15
N PHE A 831 -0.30 -2.60 -43.92
CA PHE A 831 0.13 -3.38 -42.75
C PHE A 831 -0.71 -4.64 -42.47
N GLY A 832 -1.82 -4.82 -43.18
CA GLY A 832 -2.69 -6.00 -43.08
C GLY A 832 -2.18 -7.25 -43.82
N ASN A 833 -1.27 -7.15 -44.75
CA ASN A 833 -0.94 -8.24 -45.68
C ASN A 833 0.34 -9.03 -45.39
N LEU A 834 1.03 -8.81 -44.32
CA LEU A 834 2.21 -9.61 -43.96
C LEU A 834 1.93 -10.89 -43.18
N PHE A 835 0.70 -11.11 -42.73
CA PHE A 835 0.30 -12.27 -41.95
C PHE A 835 -1.00 -12.98 -42.37
N THR A 836 -1.53 -12.68 -43.54
CA THR A 836 -2.63 -13.49 -44.10
C THR A 836 -2.06 -14.75 -44.72
N HIS A 837 -1.87 -15.78 -43.93
CA HIS A 837 -1.71 -17.14 -44.44
C HIS A 837 -3.01 -17.53 -45.20
N SER A 838 -2.88 -18.14 -46.39
CA SER A 838 -3.99 -18.68 -47.16
C SER A 838 -4.94 -19.56 -46.33
N VAL A 839 -4.47 -20.14 -45.25
CA VAL A 839 -5.19 -20.91 -44.26
C VAL A 839 -6.19 -20.08 -43.45
N VAL A 840 -5.86 -18.79 -43.12
CA VAL A 840 -6.77 -17.89 -42.41
C VAL A 840 -7.93 -17.46 -43.29
N ASP A 841 -7.66 -17.19 -44.60
CA ASP A 841 -8.71 -16.85 -45.56
C ASP A 841 -9.61 -18.04 -45.83
N SER A 842 -9.04 -19.26 -45.94
CA SER A 842 -9.81 -20.50 -46.07
C SER A 842 -10.66 -20.77 -44.81
N LEU A 843 -10.15 -20.46 -43.59
CA LEU A 843 -10.91 -20.60 -42.34
C LEU A 843 -12.07 -19.60 -42.25
N LEU A 844 -11.87 -18.35 -42.64
CA LEU A 844 -12.89 -17.29 -42.62
C LEU A 844 -14.00 -17.51 -43.66
N ALA A 845 -13.72 -18.26 -44.74
CA ALA A 845 -14.69 -18.61 -45.78
C ALA A 845 -15.65 -19.76 -45.38
N ILE A 846 -15.41 -20.41 -44.25
CA ILE A 846 -16.21 -21.54 -43.76
C ILE A 846 -17.37 -21.06 -42.87
N ASP A 847 -18.60 -21.29 -43.29
CA ASP A 847 -19.78 -21.06 -42.43
C ASP A 847 -20.10 -22.31 -41.61
N VAL A 848 -19.62 -22.35 -40.38
CA VAL A 848 -19.74 -23.48 -39.44
C VAL A 848 -21.22 -23.83 -39.13
N ASN A 849 -22.15 -22.86 -39.24
CA ASN A 849 -23.55 -23.04 -38.92
C ASN A 849 -24.32 -23.83 -39.97
N THR A 850 -23.76 -23.97 -41.18
CA THR A 850 -24.42 -24.71 -42.31
C THR A 850 -23.83 -26.09 -42.54
N MET A 851 -22.81 -26.50 -41.75
CA MET A 851 -22.06 -27.75 -41.96
C MET A 851 -22.52 -28.87 -41.03
N THR A 852 -22.49 -30.08 -41.51
CA THR A 852 -22.61 -31.28 -40.65
C THR A 852 -21.31 -31.54 -39.88
N PRO A 853 -21.34 -32.29 -38.75
CA PRO A 853 -20.14 -32.61 -37.99
C PRO A 853 -19.03 -33.30 -38.78
N ILE A 854 -19.38 -34.09 -39.76
CA ILE A 854 -18.43 -34.80 -40.63
C ILE A 854 -17.76 -33.81 -41.61
N GLU A 855 -18.52 -32.90 -42.20
CA GLU A 855 -18.01 -31.85 -43.08
C GLU A 855 -17.09 -30.88 -42.34
N ALA A 856 -17.44 -30.52 -41.09
CA ALA A 856 -16.58 -29.68 -40.23
C ALA A 856 -15.25 -30.38 -39.94
N LEU A 857 -15.26 -31.67 -39.64
CA LEU A 857 -14.06 -32.47 -39.40
C LEU A 857 -13.14 -32.57 -40.60
N ASN A 858 -13.73 -32.75 -41.81
CA ASN A 858 -13.02 -32.78 -43.08
C ASN A 858 -12.42 -31.41 -43.41
N ALA A 859 -13.14 -30.32 -43.16
CA ALA A 859 -12.63 -28.95 -43.35
C ALA A 859 -11.44 -28.63 -42.41
N ILE A 860 -11.51 -29.04 -41.12
CA ILE A 860 -10.40 -28.91 -40.20
C ILE A 860 -9.19 -29.73 -40.66
N HIS A 861 -9.40 -30.95 -41.16
CA HIS A 861 -8.30 -31.78 -41.65
C HIS A 861 -7.64 -31.19 -42.91
N GLN A 862 -8.42 -30.56 -43.79
CA GLN A 862 -7.92 -29.86 -44.95
C GLN A 862 -7.10 -28.61 -44.57
N LEU A 863 -7.60 -27.80 -43.65
CA LEU A 863 -6.88 -26.63 -43.13
C LEU A 863 -5.57 -27.01 -42.41
N GLN A 864 -5.56 -28.15 -41.69
CA GLN A 864 -4.32 -28.68 -41.11
C GLN A 864 -3.32 -29.13 -42.18
N ALA A 865 -3.77 -29.70 -43.27
CA ALA A 865 -2.90 -30.11 -44.37
C ALA A 865 -2.32 -28.89 -45.10
N GLU A 866 -3.12 -27.84 -45.31
CA GLU A 866 -2.68 -26.55 -45.89
C GLU A 866 -1.68 -25.85 -45.01
N ALA A 867 -1.92 -25.80 -43.67
CA ALA A 867 -1.00 -25.21 -42.67
C ALA A 867 0.35 -25.93 -42.62
N ARG A 868 0.37 -27.27 -42.77
CA ARG A 868 1.60 -28.06 -42.82
C ARG A 868 2.39 -27.90 -44.13
N ASN A 869 1.69 -27.65 -45.21
CA ASN A 869 2.32 -27.48 -46.54
C ASN A 869 2.74 -26.02 -46.80
N GLY A 870 2.18 -25.04 -46.10
CA GLY A 870 2.51 -23.62 -46.21
C GLY A 870 3.72 -23.17 -45.34
N GLY A 871 4.21 -24.01 -44.43
CA GLY A 871 5.35 -23.72 -43.54
C GLY A 871 6.72 -24.04 -44.09
N GLY A 872 6.88 -24.26 -45.40
CA GLY A 872 8.10 -24.62 -46.05
C GLY A 872 8.35 -23.82 -47.34
N LYS A 873 8.62 -22.52 -47.23
CA LYS A 873 9.40 -21.76 -48.20
C LYS A 873 9.94 -20.49 -47.58
#